data_5943dfacafe1bafbef1591730764fb5b
#
_entry.id   5943dfacafe1bafbef1591730764fb5b
#
_cell.length_a   1.000
_cell.length_b   1.000
_cell.length_c   1.000
_cell.angle_alpha   90.00
_cell.angle_beta   90.00
_cell.angle_gamma   90.00
#
_symmetry.space_group_name_H-M   'P 1'
#
loop_
_entity.id
_entity.type
_entity.pdbx_description
1 polymer ?
#
loop_
_entity_poly.entity_id
_entity_poly.type
_entity_poly.pdbx_seq_one_letter_code
_entity_poly.pdbx_strand_id
1 'polypeptide(L)'
;MKNLILIIIAIFSLQINHSQNLSIESNLDGLILNVGDTFQAESYISDLDGNKTTCERLIYYQKDGAFNVGAAIDPTGLFVASDPGIFEIVAVCVGMEGGKRLSQTFLVGVKFPKASSIDFNVNGELYVGNFAQVNSVAKYADGKEKSDINFKYESSNPAIIKVDDLGNLKAIKKGSSVISASFDGQSVSKKINVLNNPVVSIDLSSDSEGVIKTGDVINLSAQLKDKKGNILSGIEPKFSFSGVSTNKSTTASGLISDKGKFVADIAGEYVINVSFGNTNSSIQVKAVDRDIQKEIVKLGLGEVFDRRTSDAWFFEGTDGKDYGVSGTWGSDGTAYFWDVTDPTDIKKIDSIQVDARIVNDVKVSKDGKLCIISREASSKRKNGIILIDVTDPSNAEIISEYTTNLTGGVHNIFIYENHVYALNAFANPAKYYVINIEDPKNPKEVGFFEVDEPGSAIHDVWIEDGIAYSSNWKQGVYLVDVGNGIAGGSPSNPVEIGNYRYDSGGNHAAFPFKSKSTGKFYVIMGDEIFPEGVDGNTFNETAGYLHFIDFTDLKNPVEVARYEVPGHGSHNYWVEDDVLYIGMYTAGVRVVDISGELMGDLYKQGREIAKYGTGHPDGYVPNSTMLWGAQYFKGNIFYSDFYTGIGALKLLDKKKDNSNTNQFASDQTLKEALGAEDLLDFFQILASPPIE
;
A
#
# COMPACT_ATOMS: atom_id res chain seq x y z
N MET A 1 -11.55 -16.65 32.85
CA MET A 1 -10.58 -17.11 31.88
C MET A 1 -9.22 -16.46 32.13
N LYS A 2 -8.55 -16.82 33.24
CA LYS A 2 -7.28 -16.19 33.70
C LYS A 2 -6.09 -17.16 33.71
N ASN A 3 -6.20 -18.36 33.13
CA ASN A 3 -5.16 -19.41 33.27
C ASN A 3 -4.81 -20.12 31.96
N LEU A 4 -4.84 -19.44 30.79
CA LEU A 4 -4.50 -20.11 29.53
C LEU A 4 -3.31 -19.50 28.76
N ILE A 5 -2.62 -18.51 29.32
CA ILE A 5 -1.46 -17.85 28.66
C ILE A 5 -0.09 -18.34 29.17
N LEU A 6 -0.06 -19.17 30.21
CA LEU A 6 1.21 -19.57 30.85
C LEU A 6 1.75 -20.96 30.46
N ILE A 7 1.16 -21.66 29.48
CA ILE A 7 1.56 -23.07 29.19
C ILE A 7 2.16 -23.27 27.78
N ILE A 8 2.25 -22.25 26.93
CA ILE A 8 2.81 -22.42 25.56
C ILE A 8 4.33 -22.11 25.47
N ILE A 9 4.98 -21.66 26.52
CA ILE A 9 6.41 -21.28 26.50
C ILE A 9 7.40 -22.50 26.66
N ALA A 10 6.92 -23.71 26.81
CA ALA A 10 7.80 -24.81 27.21
C ALA A 10 8.08 -25.92 26.17
N ILE A 11 7.66 -25.82 24.92
CA ILE A 11 7.87 -26.95 23.97
C ILE A 11 8.29 -26.46 22.58
N PHE A 12 9.44 -25.82 22.41
CA PHE A 12 10.19 -25.83 21.14
C PHE A 12 11.64 -25.35 21.34
N SER A 13 12.42 -26.14 22.06
CA SER A 13 13.86 -26.01 22.00
C SER A 13 14.48 -27.39 21.90
N LEU A 14 14.53 -27.96 20.71
CA LEU A 14 15.40 -29.09 20.42
C LEU A 14 15.56 -29.28 18.88
N GLN A 15 16.44 -28.49 18.29
CA GLN A 15 17.24 -29.02 17.17
C GLN A 15 18.69 -29.08 17.62
N ILE A 16 19.10 -30.24 18.08
CA ILE A 16 20.47 -30.53 18.46
C ILE A 16 21.23 -30.92 17.19
N ASN A 17 22.02 -29.98 16.66
CA ASN A 17 23.13 -30.35 15.79
C ASN A 17 24.36 -30.70 16.65
N HIS A 18 24.68 -31.97 16.70
CA HIS A 18 25.85 -32.49 17.37
C HIS A 18 27.15 -31.98 16.73
N SER A 19 27.74 -30.93 17.31
CA SER A 19 29.21 -30.77 17.46
C SER A 19 29.56 -29.42 18.09
N GLN A 20 29.35 -29.29 19.33
CA GLN A 20 29.98 -28.47 20.34
C GLN A 20 28.96 -28.12 21.44
N ASN A 21 29.38 -28.35 22.66
CA ASN A 21 28.66 -28.09 23.89
C ASN A 21 28.59 -26.55 24.21
N LEU A 22 28.30 -25.71 23.22
CA LEU A 22 28.26 -24.27 23.36
C LEU A 22 26.87 -23.73 23.04
N SER A 23 26.38 -22.78 23.84
CA SER A 23 25.12 -22.04 23.63
C SER A 23 25.37 -20.54 23.68
N ILE A 24 24.47 -19.75 23.06
CA ILE A 24 24.42 -18.31 23.25
C ILE A 24 23.41 -18.06 24.35
N GLU A 25 23.80 -17.34 25.37
CA GLU A 25 22.92 -16.83 26.41
C GLU A 25 22.72 -15.32 26.22
N SER A 26 21.54 -14.81 26.45
CA SER A 26 21.20 -13.41 26.20
C SER A 26 20.19 -12.88 27.23
N ASN A 27 20.28 -11.59 27.52
CA ASN A 27 19.27 -10.85 28.24
C ASN A 27 17.97 -10.63 27.41
N LEU A 28 17.95 -11.09 26.16
CA LEU A 28 16.74 -11.12 25.32
C LEU A 28 15.79 -12.27 25.71
N ASP A 29 16.27 -13.27 26.44
CA ASP A 29 15.46 -14.46 26.75
C ASP A 29 14.28 -14.12 27.68
N GLY A 30 13.06 -14.31 27.20
CA GLY A 30 11.83 -13.99 27.92
C GLY A 30 11.59 -12.49 28.12
N LEU A 31 12.28 -11.62 27.40
CA LEU A 31 12.13 -10.17 27.51
C LEU A 31 10.74 -9.74 27.06
N ILE A 32 10.11 -8.88 27.89
CA ILE A 32 8.84 -8.21 27.55
C ILE A 32 9.03 -6.70 27.70
N LEU A 33 8.81 -5.99 26.62
CA LEU A 33 8.90 -4.53 26.53
C LEU A 33 7.52 -3.91 26.31
N ASN A 34 7.41 -2.61 26.51
CA ASN A 34 6.26 -1.85 26.03
C ASN A 34 6.62 -1.17 24.70
N VAL A 35 5.62 -0.89 23.90
CA VAL A 35 5.79 -0.04 22.71
C VAL A 35 6.40 1.30 23.14
N GLY A 36 7.44 1.74 22.42
CA GLY A 36 8.24 2.92 22.72
C GLY A 36 9.51 2.63 23.53
N ASP A 37 9.66 1.44 24.11
CA ASP A 37 10.87 1.09 24.85
C ASP A 37 12.03 0.79 23.89
N THR A 38 13.25 1.14 24.31
CA THR A 38 14.50 0.68 23.69
C THR A 38 15.26 -0.23 24.67
N PHE A 39 15.96 -1.23 24.11
CA PHE A 39 16.68 -2.21 24.91
C PHE A 39 18.00 -2.61 24.26
N GLN A 40 19.10 -2.60 25.01
CA GLN A 40 20.38 -3.07 24.54
C GLN A 40 20.52 -4.56 24.80
N ALA A 41 20.61 -5.35 23.75
CA ALA A 41 20.89 -6.77 23.83
C ALA A 41 22.34 -7.01 24.23
N GLU A 42 22.53 -7.88 25.20
CA GLU A 42 23.82 -8.38 25.63
C GLU A 42 23.79 -9.91 25.58
N SER A 43 24.74 -10.51 24.88
CA SER A 43 24.85 -11.97 24.78
C SER A 43 26.29 -12.44 24.95
N TYR A 44 26.44 -13.67 25.40
CA TYR A 44 27.73 -14.32 25.54
C TYR A 44 27.59 -15.80 25.21
N ILE A 45 28.72 -16.45 24.92
CA ILE A 45 28.77 -17.90 24.69
C ILE A 45 29.12 -18.57 25.99
N SER A 46 28.39 -19.64 26.32
CA SER A 46 28.71 -20.53 27.43
C SER A 46 28.90 -21.98 26.99
N ASP A 47 29.77 -22.73 27.69
CA ASP A 47 29.87 -24.17 27.58
C ASP A 47 28.87 -24.88 28.51
N LEU A 48 28.86 -26.23 28.47
CA LEU A 48 27.96 -27.03 29.32
C LEU A 48 28.24 -26.87 30.83
N ASP A 49 29.42 -26.42 31.21
CA ASP A 49 29.83 -26.21 32.59
C ASP A 49 29.55 -24.75 33.03
N GLY A 50 29.01 -23.91 32.15
CA GLY A 50 28.68 -22.52 32.39
C GLY A 50 29.85 -21.54 32.27
N ASN A 51 31.01 -21.99 31.77
CA ASN A 51 32.14 -21.09 31.55
C ASN A 51 31.92 -20.23 30.33
N LYS A 52 32.14 -18.91 30.48
CA LYS A 52 31.99 -17.94 29.36
C LYS A 52 33.20 -18.02 28.42
N THR A 53 32.90 -18.05 27.12
CA THR A 53 33.94 -17.94 26.09
C THR A 53 33.69 -16.72 25.22
N THR A 54 34.73 -16.26 24.55
CA THR A 54 34.66 -15.05 23.72
C THR A 54 34.30 -15.38 22.29
N CYS A 55 33.59 -14.49 21.67
CA CYS A 55 33.26 -14.44 20.26
C CYS A 55 34.02 -13.26 19.63
N GLU A 56 34.61 -13.45 18.47
CA GLU A 56 35.30 -12.37 17.77
C GLU A 56 34.33 -11.23 17.45
N ARG A 57 33.12 -11.60 16.98
CA ARG A 57 32.05 -10.67 16.70
C ARG A 57 30.69 -11.29 16.93
N LEU A 58 29.88 -10.66 17.77
CA LEU A 58 28.48 -10.99 17.98
C LEU A 58 27.61 -10.00 17.15
N ILE A 59 26.66 -10.53 16.41
CA ILE A 59 25.79 -9.77 15.52
C ILE A 59 24.36 -10.18 15.81
N TYR A 60 23.44 -9.22 15.78
CA TYR A 60 22.02 -9.43 15.96
C TYR A 60 21.26 -9.10 14.68
N TYR A 61 20.17 -9.83 14.44
CA TYR A 61 19.18 -9.48 13.41
C TYR A 61 17.82 -10.08 13.76
N GLN A 62 16.76 -9.50 13.24
CA GLN A 62 15.42 -10.06 13.32
C GLN A 62 15.25 -11.10 12.22
N LYS A 63 14.68 -12.29 12.52
CA LYS A 63 14.63 -13.42 11.59
C LYS A 63 13.86 -13.13 10.32
N ASP A 64 12.75 -12.40 10.44
CA ASP A 64 11.89 -12.03 9.31
C ASP A 64 12.04 -10.54 8.95
N GLY A 65 13.20 -9.99 9.20
CA GLY A 65 13.49 -8.59 9.50
C GLY A 65 13.46 -7.58 8.36
N ALA A 66 13.25 -7.95 7.12
CA ALA A 66 13.14 -6.92 6.07
C ALA A 66 11.70 -6.43 5.86
N PHE A 67 10.70 -7.20 6.31
CA PHE A 67 9.28 -6.96 6.04
C PHE A 67 8.39 -6.96 7.30
N ASN A 68 8.93 -7.31 8.46
CA ASN A 68 8.19 -7.33 9.73
C ASN A 68 8.45 -6.06 10.52
N VAL A 69 7.71 -5.02 10.16
CA VAL A 69 7.86 -3.65 10.65
C VAL A 69 7.12 -3.46 11.98
N GLY A 70 7.66 -3.91 13.08
CA GLY A 70 7.00 -3.72 14.39
C GLY A 70 7.97 -3.63 15.55
N ALA A 71 9.19 -4.01 15.27
CA ALA A 71 10.36 -3.80 16.11
C ALA A 71 11.60 -3.96 15.23
N ALA A 72 12.67 -3.29 15.56
CA ALA A 72 13.95 -3.41 14.86
C ALA A 72 15.05 -3.70 15.85
N ILE A 73 15.98 -4.59 15.49
CA ILE A 73 17.24 -4.73 16.20
C ILE A 73 18.38 -4.47 15.22
N ASP A 74 19.27 -3.57 15.59
CA ASP A 74 20.45 -3.31 14.80
C ASP A 74 21.54 -4.39 15.03
N PRO A 75 22.56 -4.48 14.15
CA PRO A 75 23.63 -5.46 14.32
C PRO A 75 24.44 -5.33 15.62
N THR A 76 24.35 -4.20 16.33
CA THR A 76 25.01 -3.98 17.64
C THR A 76 24.15 -4.42 18.81
N GLY A 77 22.88 -4.77 18.57
CA GLY A 77 21.95 -5.28 19.55
C GLY A 77 21.04 -4.21 20.17
N LEU A 78 20.96 -3.02 19.60
CA LEU A 78 19.95 -2.04 20.02
C LEU A 78 18.60 -2.45 19.44
N PHE A 79 17.68 -2.86 20.34
CA PHE A 79 16.31 -3.23 19.99
C PHE A 79 15.37 -2.04 20.25
N VAL A 80 14.52 -1.72 19.29
CA VAL A 80 13.49 -0.66 19.37
C VAL A 80 12.12 -1.30 19.21
N ALA A 81 11.28 -1.18 20.23
CA ALA A 81 9.93 -1.74 20.28
C ALA A 81 8.92 -0.75 19.67
N SER A 82 8.62 -0.85 18.38
CA SER A 82 7.73 0.09 17.68
C SER A 82 6.25 -0.31 17.75
N ASP A 83 5.95 -1.62 17.66
CA ASP A 83 4.59 -2.16 17.69
C ASP A 83 4.47 -3.41 18.56
N PRO A 84 3.26 -3.75 19.04
CA PRO A 84 3.04 -4.95 19.82
C PRO A 84 3.18 -6.21 18.96
N GLY A 85 3.76 -7.25 19.53
CA GLY A 85 3.96 -8.52 18.85
C GLY A 85 4.94 -9.42 19.59
N ILE A 86 5.26 -10.56 18.96
CA ILE A 86 6.35 -11.45 19.38
C ILE A 86 7.35 -11.46 18.23
N PHE A 87 8.61 -11.10 18.55
CA PHE A 87 9.67 -10.95 17.57
C PHE A 87 10.77 -12.01 17.80
N GLU A 88 11.16 -12.71 16.73
CA GLU A 88 12.26 -13.64 16.74
C GLU A 88 13.58 -12.92 16.47
N ILE A 89 14.41 -12.79 17.49
CA ILE A 89 15.72 -12.14 17.40
C ILE A 89 16.81 -13.20 17.37
N VAL A 90 17.66 -13.14 16.37
CA VAL A 90 18.77 -14.08 16.20
C VAL A 90 20.07 -13.40 16.60
N ALA A 91 20.75 -13.97 17.59
CA ALA A 91 22.13 -13.64 17.91
C ALA A 91 23.08 -14.62 17.20
N VAL A 92 24.08 -14.09 16.52
CA VAL A 92 25.06 -14.87 15.75
C VAL A 92 26.47 -14.52 16.19
N CYS A 93 27.19 -15.52 16.63
CA CYS A 93 28.64 -15.43 16.82
C CYS A 93 29.37 -15.81 15.53
N VAL A 94 30.27 -14.96 15.07
CA VAL A 94 31.20 -15.20 13.95
C VAL A 94 32.64 -15.09 14.42
N GLY A 95 33.56 -15.74 13.69
CA GLY A 95 34.99 -15.72 14.02
C GLY A 95 35.39 -16.68 15.15
N MET A 96 34.62 -17.74 15.36
CA MET A 96 35.03 -18.82 16.27
C MET A 96 36.18 -19.63 15.66
N GLU A 97 36.95 -20.28 16.52
CA GLU A 97 38.08 -21.14 16.12
C GLU A 97 37.66 -22.19 15.08
N GLY A 98 38.41 -22.27 13.98
CA GLY A 98 38.09 -23.14 12.84
C GLY A 98 37.03 -22.58 11.88
N GLY A 99 36.70 -21.26 11.92
CA GLY A 99 35.73 -20.61 11.03
C GLY A 99 34.28 -21.00 11.31
N LYS A 100 33.98 -21.54 12.47
CA LYS A 100 32.64 -21.98 12.86
C LYS A 100 31.74 -20.78 13.20
N ARG A 101 30.43 -21.00 13.03
CA ARG A 101 29.36 -20.03 13.34
C ARG A 101 28.38 -20.67 14.32
N LEU A 102 27.99 -19.94 15.35
CA LEU A 102 26.94 -20.33 16.28
C LEU A 102 25.81 -19.31 16.19
N SER A 103 24.56 -19.76 16.22
CA SER A 103 23.40 -18.87 16.25
C SER A 103 22.33 -19.38 17.20
N GLN A 104 21.63 -18.46 17.86
CA GLN A 104 20.52 -18.74 18.77
C GLN A 104 19.40 -17.74 18.52
N THR A 105 18.16 -18.23 18.54
CA THR A 105 16.96 -17.39 18.40
C THR A 105 16.34 -17.15 19.78
N PHE A 106 15.95 -15.91 20.05
CA PHE A 106 15.26 -15.46 21.25
C PHE A 106 13.92 -14.84 20.88
N LEU A 107 12.91 -15.03 21.73
CA LEU A 107 11.60 -14.44 21.57
C LEU A 107 11.49 -13.19 22.47
N VAL A 108 11.25 -12.06 21.86
CA VAL A 108 11.01 -10.78 22.54
C VAL A 108 9.55 -10.41 22.38
N GLY A 109 8.83 -10.25 23.51
CA GLY A 109 7.45 -9.79 23.53
C GLY A 109 7.38 -8.27 23.61
N VAL A 110 6.57 -7.64 22.79
CA VAL A 110 6.24 -6.22 22.89
C VAL A 110 4.74 -6.07 23.11
N LYS A 111 4.33 -5.26 24.06
CA LYS A 111 2.93 -5.01 24.41
C LYS A 111 2.66 -3.51 24.55
N PHE A 112 1.40 -3.10 24.42
CA PHE A 112 1.04 -1.74 24.77
C PHE A 112 1.21 -1.50 26.29
N PRO A 113 1.69 -0.31 26.68
CA PRO A 113 1.66 0.12 28.08
C PRO A 113 0.20 0.28 28.56
N LYS A 114 -0.02 0.59 29.84
CA LYS A 114 -1.35 0.97 30.30
C LYS A 114 -1.77 2.30 29.71
N ALA A 115 -3.05 2.40 29.33
CA ALA A 115 -3.60 3.66 28.87
C ALA A 115 -3.41 4.77 29.90
N SER A 116 -2.93 5.93 29.45
CA SER A 116 -2.74 7.13 30.31
C SER A 116 -4.03 7.93 30.43
N SER A 117 -4.86 7.96 29.39
CA SER A 117 -6.17 8.64 29.35
C SER A 117 -7.06 8.04 28.26
N ILE A 118 -8.32 8.46 28.27
CA ILE A 118 -9.31 8.16 27.23
C ILE A 118 -9.80 9.48 26.66
N ASP A 119 -9.69 9.69 25.35
CA ASP A 119 -10.46 10.69 24.64
C ASP A 119 -11.87 10.16 24.39
N PHE A 120 -12.86 11.01 24.61
CA PHE A 120 -14.26 10.65 24.56
C PHE A 120 -15.04 11.71 23.79
N ASN A 121 -15.36 11.38 22.54
CA ASN A 121 -16.07 12.32 21.69
C ASN A 121 -17.51 11.83 21.44
N VAL A 122 -18.46 12.66 21.82
CA VAL A 122 -19.88 12.47 21.53
C VAL A 122 -20.58 13.82 21.58
N ASN A 123 -21.63 14.01 20.79
CA ASN A 123 -22.42 15.23 20.81
C ASN A 123 -23.10 15.41 22.19
N GLY A 124 -23.02 16.58 22.77
CA GLY A 124 -23.66 16.94 24.05
C GLY A 124 -25.18 17.05 24.01
N GLU A 125 -25.78 17.08 22.81
CA GLU A 125 -27.21 17.13 22.57
C GLU A 125 -27.67 16.08 21.58
N LEU A 126 -28.76 15.41 21.88
CA LEU A 126 -29.45 14.46 21.00
C LEU A 126 -30.94 14.82 20.94
N TYR A 127 -31.63 14.32 19.95
CA TYR A 127 -33.09 14.43 19.85
C TYR A 127 -33.75 13.07 20.05
N VAL A 128 -34.94 13.06 20.63
CA VAL A 128 -35.72 11.83 20.84
C VAL A 128 -35.83 11.04 19.52
N GLY A 129 -35.49 9.77 19.56
CA GLY A 129 -35.48 8.85 18.43
C GLY A 129 -34.15 8.79 17.69
N ASN A 130 -33.19 9.71 17.94
CA ASN A 130 -31.90 9.68 17.26
C ASN A 130 -30.97 8.62 17.87
N PHE A 131 -30.07 8.16 16.99
CA PHE A 131 -28.92 7.33 17.34
C PHE A 131 -27.65 8.20 17.19
N ALA A 132 -26.66 7.90 18.03
CA ALA A 132 -25.32 8.44 17.92
C ALA A 132 -24.33 7.37 18.34
N GLN A 133 -23.07 7.52 17.99
CA GLN A 133 -21.99 6.66 18.46
C GLN A 133 -21.01 7.49 19.29
N VAL A 134 -20.52 6.88 20.35
CA VAL A 134 -19.42 7.42 21.13
C VAL A 134 -18.12 7.01 20.44
N ASN A 135 -17.28 7.98 20.09
CA ASN A 135 -15.93 7.71 19.63
C ASN A 135 -15.00 7.81 20.85
N SER A 136 -14.43 6.66 21.24
CA SER A 136 -13.47 6.57 22.32
C SER A 136 -12.11 6.14 21.79
N VAL A 137 -11.06 6.82 22.25
CA VAL A 137 -9.67 6.54 21.88
C VAL A 137 -8.83 6.47 23.15
N ALA A 138 -8.14 5.36 23.38
CA ALA A 138 -7.16 5.26 24.45
C ALA A 138 -5.86 5.92 24.02
N LYS A 139 -5.32 6.78 24.89
CA LYS A 139 -4.02 7.44 24.69
C LYS A 139 -2.99 6.82 25.64
N TYR A 140 -1.79 6.64 25.12
CA TYR A 140 -0.66 6.08 25.84
C TYR A 140 0.39 7.15 26.13
N ALA A 141 1.30 6.88 27.07
CA ALA A 141 2.31 7.85 27.52
C ALA A 141 3.33 8.22 26.42
N ASP A 142 3.49 7.37 25.42
CA ASP A 142 4.34 7.56 24.24
C ASP A 142 3.68 8.38 23.13
N GLY A 143 2.45 8.88 23.36
CA GLY A 143 1.67 9.65 22.38
C GLY A 143 0.87 8.80 21.41
N LYS A 144 1.00 7.47 21.42
CA LYS A 144 0.19 6.59 20.58
C LYS A 144 -1.27 6.56 21.00
N GLU A 145 -2.15 6.31 20.05
CA GLU A 145 -3.60 6.26 20.22
C GLU A 145 -4.15 4.94 19.68
N LYS A 146 -5.23 4.41 20.32
CA LYS A 146 -5.90 3.19 19.87
C LYS A 146 -7.41 3.27 20.12
N SER A 147 -8.19 3.01 19.07
CA SER A 147 -9.67 3.03 19.11
C SER A 147 -10.29 1.64 18.96
N ASP A 148 -9.58 0.67 18.35
CA ASP A 148 -10.03 -0.71 18.07
C ASP A 148 -9.91 -1.64 19.27
N ILE A 149 -10.34 -1.18 20.45
CA ILE A 149 -10.28 -1.88 21.74
C ILE A 149 -11.65 -1.88 22.44
N ASN A 150 -11.86 -2.85 23.31
CA ASN A 150 -13.12 -3.00 24.04
C ASN A 150 -13.23 -2.01 25.19
N PHE A 151 -13.85 -0.86 24.95
CA PHE A 151 -14.28 0.05 26.01
C PHE A 151 -15.55 -0.50 26.66
N LYS A 152 -15.68 -0.30 27.97
CA LYS A 152 -16.92 -0.54 28.70
C LYS A 152 -17.71 0.76 28.75
N TYR A 153 -18.92 0.78 28.19
CA TYR A 153 -19.82 1.93 28.17
C TYR A 153 -20.96 1.77 29.16
N GLU A 154 -21.31 2.87 29.84
CA GLU A 154 -22.44 2.86 30.77
C GLU A 154 -23.26 4.17 30.67
N SER A 155 -24.58 4.06 30.86
CA SER A 155 -25.51 5.18 30.96
C SER A 155 -26.07 5.30 32.37
N SER A 156 -25.97 6.49 32.95
CA SER A 156 -26.53 6.75 34.29
C SER A 156 -28.08 6.70 34.34
N ASN A 157 -28.72 6.86 33.19
CA ASN A 157 -30.18 6.72 33.04
C ASN A 157 -30.58 6.08 31.71
N PRO A 158 -30.62 4.75 31.62
CA PRO A 158 -30.96 4.03 30.40
C PRO A 158 -32.40 4.29 29.89
N ALA A 159 -33.29 4.84 30.71
CA ALA A 159 -34.65 5.24 30.30
C ALA A 159 -34.64 6.52 29.45
N ILE A 160 -33.57 7.33 29.53
CA ILE A 160 -33.37 8.53 28.72
C ILE A 160 -32.46 8.24 27.53
N ILE A 161 -31.30 7.62 27.79
CA ILE A 161 -30.34 7.21 26.74
C ILE A 161 -29.90 5.78 27.04
N LYS A 162 -30.10 4.84 26.13
CA LYS A 162 -29.44 3.54 26.14
C LYS A 162 -28.08 3.62 25.45
N VAL A 163 -27.11 2.89 25.96
CA VAL A 163 -25.82 2.64 25.33
C VAL A 163 -25.63 1.12 25.23
N ASP A 164 -25.04 0.65 24.14
CA ASP A 164 -24.62 -0.74 23.97
C ASP A 164 -23.10 -0.90 24.17
N ASP A 165 -22.62 -2.15 24.08
CA ASP A 165 -21.20 -2.50 24.28
C ASP A 165 -20.27 -1.92 23.19
N LEU A 166 -20.80 -1.43 22.07
CA LEU A 166 -20.06 -0.78 20.98
C LEU A 166 -20.11 0.75 21.09
N GLY A 167 -20.75 1.30 22.14
CA GLY A 167 -20.90 2.74 22.31
C GLY A 167 -22.01 3.37 21.48
N ASN A 168 -22.92 2.56 20.88
CA ASN A 168 -24.07 3.11 20.19
C ASN A 168 -25.10 3.63 21.21
N LEU A 169 -25.47 4.90 21.05
CA LEU A 169 -26.45 5.57 21.88
C LEU A 169 -27.81 5.57 21.17
N LYS A 170 -28.88 5.36 21.92
CA LYS A 170 -30.26 5.58 21.49
C LYS A 170 -30.97 6.54 22.44
N ALA A 171 -31.33 7.71 21.94
CA ALA A 171 -32.11 8.70 22.69
C ALA A 171 -33.59 8.32 22.74
N ILE A 172 -34.11 8.00 23.93
CA ILE A 172 -35.46 7.44 24.13
C ILE A 172 -36.46 8.51 24.53
N LYS A 173 -36.08 9.36 25.48
CA LYS A 173 -36.99 10.33 26.09
C LYS A 173 -36.25 11.63 26.41
N LYS A 174 -36.96 12.76 26.30
CA LYS A 174 -36.47 14.08 26.75
C LYS A 174 -35.93 14.02 28.18
N GLY A 175 -34.75 14.60 28.42
CA GLY A 175 -34.08 14.64 29.70
C GLY A 175 -32.57 14.68 29.56
N SER A 176 -31.82 14.19 30.54
CA SER A 176 -30.37 14.08 30.44
C SER A 176 -29.87 12.79 31.06
N SER A 177 -28.77 12.25 30.55
CA SER A 177 -28.04 11.15 31.12
C SER A 177 -26.53 11.40 31.03
N VAL A 178 -25.74 10.84 31.93
CA VAL A 178 -24.29 10.82 31.85
C VAL A 178 -23.90 9.50 31.18
N ILE A 179 -23.14 9.59 30.12
CA ILE A 179 -22.55 8.44 29.44
C ILE A 179 -21.08 8.41 29.81
N SER A 180 -20.58 7.22 30.18
CA SER A 180 -19.19 6.99 30.50
C SER A 180 -18.58 5.89 29.65
N ALA A 181 -17.27 6.02 29.39
CA ALA A 181 -16.41 4.99 28.84
C ALA A 181 -15.28 4.67 29.83
N SER A 182 -14.94 3.40 29.97
CA SER A 182 -13.82 2.98 30.81
C SER A 182 -12.99 1.88 30.13
N PHE A 183 -11.68 1.96 30.30
CA PHE A 183 -10.70 1.02 29.80
C PHE A 183 -9.44 1.08 30.65
N ASP A 184 -8.84 -0.06 30.95
CA ASP A 184 -7.53 -0.20 31.65
C ASP A 184 -7.38 0.60 32.95
N GLY A 185 -8.49 0.79 33.65
CA GLY A 185 -8.56 1.54 34.89
C GLY A 185 -8.78 3.05 34.71
N GLN A 186 -8.78 3.56 33.50
CA GLN A 186 -9.17 4.93 33.14
C GLN A 186 -10.69 5.02 32.96
N SER A 187 -11.27 6.17 33.20
CA SER A 187 -12.70 6.42 32.97
C SER A 187 -12.92 7.89 32.60
N VAL A 188 -13.79 8.12 31.66
CA VAL A 188 -14.22 9.46 31.25
C VAL A 188 -15.73 9.48 31.08
N SER A 189 -16.36 10.63 31.26
CA SER A 189 -17.82 10.74 31.11
C SER A 189 -18.25 12.10 30.60
N LYS A 190 -19.44 12.14 29.95
CA LYS A 190 -20.07 13.35 29.43
C LYS A 190 -21.57 13.31 29.68
N LYS A 191 -22.11 14.44 30.15
CA LYS A 191 -23.55 14.64 30.26
C LYS A 191 -24.10 14.95 28.87
N ILE A 192 -25.15 14.21 28.45
CA ILE A 192 -25.86 14.40 27.18
C ILE A 192 -27.30 14.80 27.47
N ASN A 193 -27.77 15.85 26.80
CA ASN A 193 -29.15 16.32 26.88
C ASN A 193 -29.95 15.76 25.71
N VAL A 194 -31.14 15.26 25.98
CA VAL A 194 -32.09 14.81 24.95
C VAL A 194 -33.21 15.80 24.82
N LEU A 195 -33.36 16.38 23.63
CA LEU A 195 -34.36 17.35 23.27
C LEU A 195 -35.55 16.68 22.53
N ASN A 196 -36.70 17.40 22.46
CA ASN A 196 -37.79 16.95 21.57
C ASN A 196 -37.34 17.05 20.11
N ASN A 197 -37.71 16.04 19.29
CA ASN A 197 -37.42 16.09 17.87
C ASN A 197 -38.28 17.18 17.17
N PRO A 198 -37.68 18.19 16.53
CA PRO A 198 -38.43 19.24 15.81
C PRO A 198 -38.80 18.84 14.37
N VAL A 199 -38.20 17.77 13.82
CA VAL A 199 -38.38 17.35 12.42
C VAL A 199 -39.67 16.56 12.25
N VAL A 200 -40.50 16.99 11.32
CA VAL A 200 -41.78 16.32 10.98
C VAL A 200 -41.81 15.79 9.55
N SER A 201 -40.99 16.33 8.66
CA SER A 201 -40.80 15.80 7.30
C SER A 201 -39.38 16.02 6.80
N ILE A 202 -38.95 15.19 5.84
CA ILE A 202 -37.68 15.31 5.15
C ILE A 202 -37.95 15.23 3.66
N ASP A 203 -37.56 16.26 2.91
CA ASP A 203 -37.58 16.25 1.46
C ASP A 203 -36.22 15.77 0.98
N LEU A 204 -36.17 14.59 0.36
CA LEU A 204 -34.97 13.97 -0.19
C LEU A 204 -34.97 14.10 -1.71
N SER A 205 -33.86 14.56 -2.28
CA SER A 205 -33.64 14.63 -3.73
C SER A 205 -32.23 14.16 -4.08
N SER A 206 -32.01 13.83 -5.35
CA SER A 206 -30.72 13.43 -5.92
C SER A 206 -30.41 14.29 -7.14
N ASP A 207 -29.14 14.48 -7.46
CA ASP A 207 -28.66 15.08 -8.70
C ASP A 207 -28.71 14.10 -9.90
N SER A 208 -29.12 12.84 -9.67
CA SER A 208 -29.30 11.81 -10.70
C SER A 208 -30.78 11.61 -11.05
N GLU A 209 -31.08 11.25 -12.30
CA GLU A 209 -32.40 10.91 -12.80
C GLU A 209 -32.88 9.47 -12.45
N GLY A 210 -32.23 8.81 -11.47
CA GLY A 210 -32.64 7.50 -10.94
C GLY A 210 -31.97 6.29 -11.59
N VAL A 211 -31.22 6.45 -12.70
CA VAL A 211 -30.37 5.41 -13.28
C VAL A 211 -28.92 5.87 -13.29
N ILE A 212 -28.02 5.08 -12.71
CA ILE A 212 -26.59 5.34 -12.63
C ILE A 212 -25.80 4.13 -13.11
N LYS A 213 -24.53 4.32 -13.44
CA LYS A 213 -23.60 3.20 -13.61
C LYS A 213 -22.92 2.88 -12.29
N THR A 214 -22.48 1.64 -12.12
CA THR A 214 -21.61 1.30 -11.00
C THR A 214 -20.38 2.23 -10.98
N GLY A 215 -20.03 2.71 -9.79
CA GLY A 215 -18.95 3.68 -9.60
C GLY A 215 -19.32 5.15 -9.89
N ASP A 216 -20.51 5.46 -10.39
CA ASP A 216 -20.95 6.85 -10.47
C ASP A 216 -21.36 7.34 -9.07
N VAL A 217 -20.77 8.44 -8.61
CA VAL A 217 -21.10 9.07 -7.33
C VAL A 217 -22.24 10.03 -7.56
N ILE A 218 -23.32 9.88 -6.80
CA ILE A 218 -24.45 10.81 -6.79
C ILE A 218 -24.53 11.58 -5.49
N ASN A 219 -25.00 12.84 -5.55
CA ASN A 219 -25.18 13.70 -4.40
C ASN A 219 -26.67 13.77 -4.00
N LEU A 220 -26.91 13.49 -2.74
CA LEU A 220 -28.23 13.53 -2.14
C LEU A 220 -28.39 14.82 -1.34
N SER A 221 -29.53 15.49 -1.48
CA SER A 221 -29.90 16.66 -0.69
C SER A 221 -31.11 16.33 0.17
N ALA A 222 -31.00 16.57 1.48
CA ALA A 222 -32.07 16.34 2.43
C ALA A 222 -32.45 17.65 3.14
N GLN A 223 -33.69 18.13 2.95
CA GLN A 223 -34.22 19.28 3.65
C GLN A 223 -35.13 18.84 4.79
N LEU A 224 -34.69 19.05 6.04
CA LEU A 224 -35.46 18.73 7.23
C LEU A 224 -36.42 19.88 7.55
N LYS A 225 -37.71 19.59 7.78
CA LYS A 225 -38.75 20.61 8.00
C LYS A 225 -39.48 20.43 9.34
N ASP A 226 -39.78 21.56 9.96
CA ASP A 226 -40.64 21.60 11.14
C ASP A 226 -42.14 21.52 10.77
N LYS A 227 -43.00 21.49 11.78
CA LYS A 227 -44.48 21.46 11.59
C LYS A 227 -45.07 22.67 10.86
N LYS A 228 -44.32 23.75 10.66
CA LYS A 228 -44.73 24.93 9.90
C LYS A 228 -44.18 24.93 8.48
N GLY A 229 -43.40 23.91 8.12
CA GLY A 229 -42.72 23.77 6.84
C GLY A 229 -41.41 24.57 6.74
N ASN A 230 -40.91 25.16 7.83
CA ASN A 230 -39.63 25.85 7.81
C ASN A 230 -38.49 24.84 7.74
N ILE A 231 -37.48 25.14 6.91
CA ILE A 231 -36.26 24.35 6.83
C ILE A 231 -35.44 24.55 8.12
N LEU A 232 -35.02 23.46 8.74
CA LEU A 232 -34.21 23.44 9.94
C LEU A 232 -32.73 23.38 9.54
N SER A 233 -31.92 24.31 10.05
CA SER A 233 -30.46 24.35 9.89
C SER A 233 -29.75 23.81 11.15
N GLY A 234 -28.54 23.34 10.99
CA GLY A 234 -27.69 22.83 12.10
C GLY A 234 -28.15 21.48 12.65
N ILE A 235 -28.99 20.76 11.91
CA ILE A 235 -29.42 19.39 12.22
C ILE A 235 -29.01 18.51 11.04
N GLU A 236 -28.21 17.49 11.32
CA GLU A 236 -27.72 16.56 10.31
C GLU A 236 -28.53 15.27 10.32
N PRO A 237 -29.11 14.86 9.18
CA PRO A 237 -29.78 13.58 9.05
C PRO A 237 -28.77 12.44 8.91
N LYS A 238 -29.25 11.20 9.11
CA LYS A 238 -28.47 10.01 8.86
C LYS A 238 -28.90 9.37 7.54
N PHE A 239 -27.94 9.15 6.65
CA PHE A 239 -28.14 8.41 5.41
C PHE A 239 -27.83 6.93 5.59
N SER A 240 -28.54 6.09 4.86
CA SER A 240 -28.31 4.65 4.76
C SER A 240 -28.86 4.15 3.44
N PHE A 241 -28.47 2.96 3.03
CA PHE A 241 -29.04 2.29 1.85
C PHE A 241 -29.28 0.82 2.10
N SER A 242 -30.15 0.24 1.29
CA SER A 242 -30.31 -1.19 1.09
C SER A 242 -30.42 -1.47 -0.41
N GLY A 243 -30.11 -2.67 -0.85
CA GLY A 243 -30.18 -3.00 -2.26
C GLY A 243 -30.33 -4.49 -2.53
N VAL A 244 -30.74 -4.80 -3.75
CA VAL A 244 -30.76 -6.15 -4.31
C VAL A 244 -29.99 -6.16 -5.62
N SER A 245 -29.05 -7.10 -5.77
CA SER A 245 -28.29 -7.25 -7.00
C SER A 245 -29.17 -7.79 -8.13
N THR A 246 -28.93 -7.33 -9.37
CA THR A 246 -29.49 -7.92 -10.57
C THR A 246 -28.89 -9.29 -10.91
N ASN A 247 -27.71 -9.60 -10.39
CA ASN A 247 -27.03 -10.87 -10.56
C ASN A 247 -27.24 -11.77 -9.35
N LYS A 248 -27.76 -12.98 -9.55
CA LYS A 248 -28.01 -13.95 -8.47
C LYS A 248 -26.75 -14.42 -7.74
N SER A 249 -25.58 -14.29 -8.37
CA SER A 249 -24.29 -14.71 -7.81
C SER A 249 -23.59 -13.63 -7.01
N THR A 250 -24.15 -12.42 -6.95
CA THR A 250 -23.56 -11.28 -6.25
C THR A 250 -24.53 -10.68 -5.24
N THR A 251 -23.98 -10.04 -4.22
CA THR A 251 -24.75 -9.26 -3.23
C THR A 251 -24.63 -7.77 -3.57
N ALA A 252 -25.72 -7.04 -3.50
CA ALA A 252 -25.69 -5.59 -3.67
C ALA A 252 -24.75 -4.97 -2.64
N SER A 253 -23.83 -4.13 -3.11
CA SER A 253 -22.89 -3.37 -2.27
C SER A 253 -22.68 -1.96 -2.81
N GLY A 254 -22.20 -1.10 -1.96
CA GLY A 254 -21.93 0.30 -2.26
C GLY A 254 -21.47 1.03 -1.00
N LEU A 255 -21.33 2.33 -1.13
CA LEU A 255 -20.94 3.20 -0.03
C LEU A 255 -21.84 4.43 0.03
N ILE A 256 -22.20 4.86 1.24
CA ILE A 256 -22.93 6.12 1.45
C ILE A 256 -22.22 6.91 2.55
N SER A 257 -21.95 8.19 2.27
CA SER A 257 -21.34 9.08 3.26
C SER A 257 -22.37 9.76 4.14
N ASP A 258 -21.94 10.23 5.31
CA ASP A 258 -22.78 11.04 6.21
C ASP A 258 -23.25 12.36 5.57
N LYS A 259 -22.58 12.84 4.52
CA LYS A 259 -22.94 14.04 3.78
C LYS A 259 -23.85 13.77 2.57
N GLY A 260 -24.35 12.52 2.41
CA GLY A 260 -25.29 12.16 1.36
C GLY A 260 -24.65 11.91 0.00
N LYS A 261 -23.39 11.46 -0.09
CA LYS A 261 -22.85 10.91 -1.33
C LYS A 261 -23.08 9.40 -1.35
N PHE A 262 -23.56 8.88 -2.47
CA PHE A 262 -23.79 7.46 -2.66
C PHE A 262 -23.10 6.95 -3.93
N VAL A 263 -22.52 5.77 -3.85
CA VAL A 263 -22.00 5.01 -4.98
C VAL A 263 -22.43 3.54 -4.87
N ALA A 264 -22.83 2.95 -6.00
CA ALA A 264 -23.08 1.51 -6.09
C ALA A 264 -21.85 0.78 -6.63
N ASP A 265 -21.38 -0.26 -5.94
CA ASP A 265 -20.30 -1.13 -6.43
C ASP A 265 -20.84 -2.21 -7.39
N ILE A 266 -22.05 -2.67 -7.19
CA ILE A 266 -22.67 -3.79 -7.91
C ILE A 266 -23.97 -3.30 -8.56
N ALA A 267 -24.24 -3.75 -9.80
CA ALA A 267 -25.49 -3.45 -10.50
C ALA A 267 -26.69 -4.03 -9.72
N GLY A 268 -27.73 -3.19 -9.56
CA GLY A 268 -28.88 -3.57 -8.73
C GLY A 268 -29.90 -2.47 -8.57
N GLU A 269 -30.94 -2.77 -7.81
CA GLU A 269 -31.95 -1.81 -7.37
C GLU A 269 -31.63 -1.41 -5.92
N TYR A 270 -31.50 -0.12 -5.67
CA TYR A 270 -31.14 0.44 -4.38
C TYR A 270 -32.24 1.35 -3.85
N VAL A 271 -32.49 1.26 -2.54
CA VAL A 271 -33.32 2.20 -1.79
C VAL A 271 -32.39 3.00 -0.89
N ILE A 272 -32.29 4.29 -1.14
CA ILE A 272 -31.51 5.20 -0.29
C ILE A 272 -32.47 5.85 0.69
N ASN A 273 -32.17 5.74 1.97
CA ASN A 273 -32.97 6.26 3.06
C ASN A 273 -32.23 7.41 3.74
N VAL A 274 -32.97 8.42 4.11
CA VAL A 274 -32.53 9.47 5.02
C VAL A 274 -33.45 9.52 6.23
N SER A 275 -32.90 9.67 7.41
CA SER A 275 -33.65 9.65 8.66
C SER A 275 -33.16 10.68 9.66
N PHE A 276 -34.10 11.19 10.48
CA PHE A 276 -33.82 11.95 11.68
C PHE A 276 -34.83 11.57 12.77
N GLY A 277 -34.35 10.88 13.78
CA GLY A 277 -35.24 10.28 14.78
C GLY A 277 -36.18 9.24 14.16
N ASN A 278 -37.48 9.48 14.29
CA ASN A 278 -38.52 8.61 13.73
C ASN A 278 -39.04 9.11 12.34
N THR A 279 -38.53 10.22 11.83
CA THR A 279 -38.89 10.77 10.53
C THR A 279 -37.93 10.27 9.47
N ASN A 280 -38.44 9.75 8.36
CA ASN A 280 -37.62 9.26 7.26
C ASN A 280 -38.18 9.65 5.91
N SER A 281 -37.34 9.59 4.89
CA SER A 281 -37.69 9.70 3.47
C SER A 281 -36.78 8.76 2.67
N SER A 282 -37.21 8.34 1.48
CA SER A 282 -36.42 7.46 0.64
C SER A 282 -36.60 7.74 -0.84
N ILE A 283 -35.58 7.43 -1.63
CA ILE A 283 -35.61 7.40 -3.08
C ILE A 283 -35.08 6.05 -3.59
N GLN A 284 -35.51 5.70 -4.80
CA GLN A 284 -35.01 4.51 -5.50
C GLN A 284 -33.98 4.92 -6.55
N VAL A 285 -32.91 4.14 -6.66
CA VAL A 285 -31.84 4.31 -7.65
C VAL A 285 -31.53 2.95 -8.26
N LYS A 286 -31.51 2.89 -9.58
CA LYS A 286 -31.08 1.71 -10.33
C LYS A 286 -29.63 1.87 -10.77
N ALA A 287 -28.75 0.98 -10.34
CA ALA A 287 -27.38 0.88 -10.84
C ALA A 287 -27.30 -0.17 -11.95
N VAL A 288 -26.69 0.19 -13.06
CA VAL A 288 -26.35 -0.70 -14.18
C VAL A 288 -24.84 -0.87 -14.24
N ASP A 289 -24.38 -1.98 -14.83
CA ASP A 289 -22.95 -2.23 -14.99
C ASP A 289 -22.26 -1.10 -15.78
N ARG A 290 -21.05 -0.74 -15.34
CA ARG A 290 -20.16 0.16 -16.09
C ARG A 290 -19.52 -0.61 -17.23
N ASP A 291 -20.07 -0.50 -18.42
CA ASP A 291 -19.57 -1.16 -19.63
C ASP A 291 -18.58 -0.25 -20.38
N ILE A 292 -17.36 -0.08 -19.81
CA ILE A 292 -16.24 0.62 -20.45
C ILE A 292 -15.09 -0.38 -20.57
N GLN A 293 -15.12 -1.21 -21.60
CA GLN A 293 -14.05 -2.19 -21.84
C GLN A 293 -13.21 -1.76 -23.05
N LYS A 294 -11.90 -1.82 -22.89
CA LYS A 294 -10.90 -1.59 -23.92
C LYS A 294 -10.25 -2.92 -24.31
N GLU A 295 -9.70 -2.97 -25.50
CA GLU A 295 -8.82 -4.05 -25.92
C GLU A 295 -7.38 -3.65 -25.63
N ILE A 296 -6.59 -4.57 -25.07
CA ILE A 296 -5.16 -4.38 -24.88
C ILE A 296 -4.41 -5.40 -25.73
N VAL A 297 -3.50 -4.92 -26.58
CA VAL A 297 -2.73 -5.76 -27.49
C VAL A 297 -1.24 -5.64 -27.20
N LYS A 298 -0.53 -6.76 -27.24
CA LYS A 298 0.92 -6.79 -27.18
C LYS A 298 1.49 -6.21 -28.47
N LEU A 299 2.44 -5.30 -28.36
CA LEU A 299 3.23 -4.78 -29.47
C LEU A 299 4.56 -5.52 -29.58
N GLY A 300 5.40 -5.47 -28.55
CA GLY A 300 6.72 -6.08 -28.58
C GLY A 300 7.17 -6.55 -27.19
N LEU A 301 8.31 -7.25 -27.17
CA LEU A 301 8.98 -7.73 -25.96
C LEU A 301 10.50 -7.59 -26.15
N GLY A 302 11.15 -6.89 -25.20
CA GLY A 302 12.59 -6.86 -25.00
C GLY A 302 12.96 -7.96 -24.02
N GLU A 303 13.39 -9.10 -24.52
CA GLU A 303 13.53 -10.34 -23.78
C GLU A 303 14.73 -10.33 -22.81
N VAL A 304 14.47 -10.71 -21.56
CA VAL A 304 15.47 -11.06 -20.54
C VAL A 304 14.96 -12.30 -19.81
N PHE A 305 15.39 -13.49 -20.26
CA PHE A 305 14.93 -14.77 -19.73
C PHE A 305 15.96 -15.47 -18.84
N ASP A 306 17.23 -15.05 -18.92
CA ASP A 306 18.36 -15.67 -18.18
C ASP A 306 18.58 -15.06 -16.80
N ARG A 307 17.87 -13.99 -16.47
CA ARG A 307 17.94 -13.28 -15.18
C ARG A 307 16.68 -12.48 -14.90
N ARG A 308 16.58 -11.95 -13.69
CA ARG A 308 15.44 -11.14 -13.26
C ARG A 308 15.70 -9.68 -13.57
N THR A 309 14.73 -9.01 -14.19
CA THR A 309 14.71 -7.56 -14.33
C THR A 309 14.11 -6.89 -13.09
N SER A 310 14.35 -5.61 -12.93
CA SER A 310 13.76 -4.76 -11.90
C SER A 310 12.96 -3.62 -12.55
N ASP A 311 13.07 -2.40 -12.01
CA ASP A 311 12.36 -1.25 -12.58
C ASP A 311 12.87 -0.86 -13.97
N ALA A 312 12.05 -0.12 -14.71
CA ALA A 312 12.39 0.44 -15.99
C ALA A 312 11.91 1.88 -16.12
N TRP A 313 12.63 2.67 -16.91
CA TRP A 313 12.26 4.04 -17.23
C TRP A 313 12.31 4.27 -18.74
N PHE A 314 11.23 4.85 -19.31
CA PHE A 314 11.14 5.12 -20.74
C PHE A 314 11.19 6.63 -20.99
N PHE A 315 11.98 7.04 -22.00
CA PHE A 315 12.32 8.43 -22.23
C PHE A 315 12.59 8.73 -23.71
N GLU A 316 12.51 10.01 -24.08
CA GLU A 316 12.97 10.50 -25.38
C GLU A 316 14.44 10.84 -25.31
N GLY A 317 15.23 10.30 -26.24
CA GLY A 317 16.63 10.61 -26.39
C GLY A 317 16.87 11.96 -27.03
N THR A 318 18.13 12.44 -26.99
CA THR A 318 18.55 13.72 -27.59
C THR A 318 18.40 13.77 -29.10
N ASP A 319 18.30 12.61 -29.75
CA ASP A 319 18.10 12.43 -31.20
C ASP A 319 16.59 12.32 -31.59
N GLY A 320 15.69 12.45 -30.61
CA GLY A 320 14.25 12.39 -30.78
C GLY A 320 13.67 10.98 -30.94
N LYS A 321 14.49 9.95 -30.76
CA LYS A 321 14.02 8.57 -30.67
C LYS A 321 13.60 8.20 -29.25
N ASP A 322 12.89 7.09 -29.13
CA ASP A 322 12.38 6.60 -27.86
C ASP A 322 13.24 5.44 -27.34
N TYR A 323 13.61 5.56 -26.07
CA TYR A 323 14.50 4.62 -25.41
C TYR A 323 13.92 4.14 -24.08
N GLY A 324 14.47 3.02 -23.59
CA GLY A 324 14.22 2.51 -22.25
C GLY A 324 15.52 2.13 -21.56
N VAL A 325 15.50 2.17 -20.24
CA VAL A 325 16.53 1.58 -19.39
C VAL A 325 15.86 0.65 -18.39
N SER A 326 16.45 -0.51 -18.11
CA SER A 326 15.95 -1.43 -17.08
C SER A 326 17.09 -1.98 -16.23
N GLY A 327 16.84 -2.17 -14.95
CA GLY A 327 17.78 -2.78 -14.02
C GLY A 327 17.63 -4.30 -13.92
N THR A 328 18.36 -4.91 -12.97
CA THR A 328 18.30 -6.34 -12.64
C THR A 328 18.27 -6.56 -11.14
N TRP A 329 17.56 -7.59 -10.68
CA TRP A 329 17.35 -7.91 -9.27
C TRP A 329 17.95 -9.26 -8.89
N GLY A 330 18.70 -9.29 -7.80
CA GLY A 330 19.34 -10.52 -7.30
C GLY A 330 20.18 -11.25 -8.37
N SER A 331 20.88 -10.49 -9.19
CA SER A 331 21.62 -10.96 -10.36
C SER A 331 23.08 -10.48 -10.33
N ASP A 332 23.57 -9.90 -11.40
CA ASP A 332 24.98 -9.52 -11.61
C ASP A 332 25.22 -8.00 -11.72
N GLY A 333 24.20 -7.19 -11.41
CA GLY A 333 24.32 -5.74 -11.44
C GLY A 333 24.31 -5.12 -12.84
N THR A 334 23.66 -5.77 -13.80
CA THR A 334 23.53 -5.26 -15.17
C THR A 334 22.32 -4.32 -15.29
N ALA A 335 22.53 -3.15 -15.91
CA ALA A 335 21.47 -2.32 -16.47
C ALA A 335 21.48 -2.43 -18.00
N TYR A 336 20.31 -2.57 -18.61
CA TYR A 336 20.15 -2.68 -20.06
C TYR A 336 19.57 -1.42 -20.65
N PHE A 337 20.05 -1.03 -21.85
CA PHE A 337 19.52 0.05 -22.66
C PHE A 337 18.81 -0.49 -23.89
N TRP A 338 17.67 0.10 -24.22
CA TRP A 338 16.74 -0.39 -25.21
C TRP A 338 16.36 0.72 -26.18
N ASP A 339 16.34 0.44 -27.51
CA ASP A 339 15.63 1.25 -28.48
C ASP A 339 14.17 0.75 -28.53
N VAL A 340 13.24 1.61 -28.18
CA VAL A 340 11.79 1.35 -28.18
C VAL A 340 11.05 2.26 -29.14
N THR A 341 11.77 2.92 -30.06
CA THR A 341 11.21 3.82 -31.09
C THR A 341 10.13 3.14 -31.91
N ASP A 342 10.37 1.89 -32.30
CA ASP A 342 9.33 0.99 -32.78
C ASP A 342 8.92 0.03 -31.66
N PRO A 343 7.79 0.27 -30.99
CA PRO A 343 7.38 -0.56 -29.87
C PRO A 343 7.02 -2.01 -30.27
N THR A 344 6.97 -2.32 -31.58
CA THR A 344 6.77 -3.68 -32.11
C THR A 344 8.10 -4.43 -32.32
N ASP A 345 9.23 -3.73 -32.28
CA ASP A 345 10.58 -4.27 -32.52
C ASP A 345 11.58 -3.72 -31.47
N ILE A 346 11.33 -4.04 -30.22
CA ILE A 346 12.17 -3.58 -29.07
C ILE A 346 13.56 -4.22 -29.17
N LYS A 347 14.61 -3.40 -29.17
CA LYS A 347 15.99 -3.84 -29.33
C LYS A 347 16.84 -3.49 -28.12
N LYS A 348 17.55 -4.47 -27.58
CA LYS A 348 18.63 -4.22 -26.64
C LYS A 348 19.81 -3.62 -27.42
N ILE A 349 20.22 -2.41 -27.07
CA ILE A 349 21.24 -1.64 -27.81
C ILE A 349 22.56 -1.54 -27.05
N ASP A 350 22.50 -1.59 -25.69
CA ASP A 350 23.69 -1.56 -24.85
C ASP A 350 23.41 -2.13 -23.47
N SER A 351 24.46 -2.29 -22.66
CA SER A 351 24.36 -2.68 -21.26
C SER A 351 25.56 -2.23 -20.46
N ILE A 352 25.33 -1.84 -19.21
CA ILE A 352 26.37 -1.52 -18.23
C ILE A 352 26.26 -2.50 -17.07
N GLN A 353 27.39 -3.11 -16.69
CA GLN A 353 27.50 -3.95 -15.51
C GLN A 353 28.31 -3.25 -14.42
N VAL A 354 27.77 -3.21 -13.21
CA VAL A 354 28.41 -2.64 -12.03
C VAL A 354 28.56 -3.69 -10.92
N ASP A 355 29.46 -3.43 -9.94
CA ASP A 355 29.59 -4.27 -8.75
C ASP A 355 28.34 -4.13 -7.87
N ALA A 356 27.30 -4.89 -8.19
CA ALA A 356 26.04 -4.97 -7.45
C ALA A 356 25.40 -6.34 -7.70
N ARG A 357 24.51 -6.78 -6.80
CA ARG A 357 23.57 -7.87 -7.06
C ARG A 357 22.19 -7.35 -7.45
N ILE A 358 21.93 -6.09 -7.11
CA ILE A 358 20.64 -5.44 -7.38
C ILE A 358 20.92 -4.04 -7.92
N VAL A 359 20.42 -3.79 -9.12
CA VAL A 359 20.15 -2.46 -9.69
C VAL A 359 18.63 -2.34 -9.63
N ASN A 360 18.10 -1.89 -8.50
CA ASN A 360 16.66 -1.91 -8.24
C ASN A 360 15.93 -0.86 -9.07
N ASP A 361 16.40 0.36 -9.04
CA ASP A 361 15.76 1.50 -9.67
C ASP A 361 16.67 2.20 -10.67
N VAL A 362 16.07 2.71 -11.74
CA VAL A 362 16.71 3.39 -12.85
C VAL A 362 15.88 4.61 -13.23
N LYS A 363 16.53 5.78 -13.41
CA LYS A 363 15.87 7.01 -13.85
C LYS A 363 16.72 7.74 -14.86
N VAL A 364 16.07 8.46 -15.77
CA VAL A 364 16.77 9.31 -16.76
C VAL A 364 16.31 10.75 -16.57
N SER A 365 17.27 11.67 -16.70
CA SER A 365 17.00 13.11 -16.65
C SER A 365 16.03 13.53 -17.76
N LYS A 366 15.25 14.56 -17.48
CA LYS A 366 14.20 15.06 -18.40
C LYS A 366 14.74 15.45 -19.79
N ASP A 367 16.01 15.82 -19.89
CA ASP A 367 16.67 16.17 -21.14
C ASP A 367 17.27 14.96 -21.90
N GLY A 368 17.08 13.75 -21.38
CA GLY A 368 17.51 12.50 -22.02
C GLY A 368 19.01 12.25 -22.07
N LYS A 369 19.82 12.95 -21.22
CA LYS A 369 21.27 12.87 -21.28
C LYS A 369 21.91 12.06 -20.16
N LEU A 370 21.31 12.04 -18.99
CA LEU A 370 21.88 11.45 -17.80
C LEU A 370 20.97 10.34 -17.27
N CYS A 371 21.49 9.13 -17.18
CA CYS A 371 20.86 8.02 -16.49
C CYS A 371 21.50 7.83 -15.12
N ILE A 372 20.67 7.61 -14.11
CA ILE A 372 21.10 7.22 -12.77
C ILE A 372 20.57 5.83 -12.50
N ILE A 373 21.44 4.96 -11.97
CA ILE A 373 21.04 3.64 -11.48
C ILE A 373 21.38 3.50 -10.02
N SER A 374 20.48 2.84 -9.27
CA SER A 374 20.71 2.49 -7.87
C SER A 374 21.60 1.25 -7.76
N ARG A 375 22.27 1.09 -6.61
CA ARG A 375 23.18 -0.02 -6.39
C ARG A 375 23.05 -0.59 -4.99
N GLU A 376 22.74 -1.90 -4.92
CA GLU A 376 22.67 -2.65 -3.67
C GLU A 376 23.51 -3.93 -3.71
N ALA A 377 23.88 -4.40 -2.52
CA ALA A 377 24.59 -5.65 -2.29
C ALA A 377 25.89 -5.79 -3.12
N SER A 378 26.66 -4.69 -3.24
CA SER A 378 27.98 -4.72 -3.89
C SER A 378 28.94 -5.61 -3.09
N SER A 379 29.82 -6.33 -3.81
CA SER A 379 30.80 -7.24 -3.21
C SER A 379 31.80 -6.51 -2.29
N LYS A 380 32.10 -5.26 -2.62
CA LYS A 380 33.00 -4.39 -1.88
C LYS A 380 32.31 -3.52 -0.83
N ARG A 381 30.99 -3.69 -0.63
CA ARG A 381 30.14 -2.86 0.25
C ARG A 381 30.22 -1.36 -0.09
N LYS A 382 30.45 -1.04 -1.34
CA LYS A 382 30.40 0.31 -1.89
C LYS A 382 29.15 0.44 -2.72
N ASN A 383 28.01 0.47 -2.04
CA ASN A 383 26.75 0.79 -2.68
C ASN A 383 26.66 2.31 -2.98
N GLY A 384 25.55 2.76 -3.52
CA GLY A 384 25.33 4.14 -3.88
C GLY A 384 24.61 4.28 -5.21
N ILE A 385 24.90 5.35 -5.94
CA ILE A 385 24.35 5.59 -7.28
C ILE A 385 25.47 5.67 -8.31
N ILE A 386 25.15 5.29 -9.53
CA ILE A 386 26.04 5.41 -10.69
C ILE A 386 25.41 6.40 -11.67
N LEU A 387 26.21 7.34 -12.12
CA LEU A 387 25.83 8.35 -13.11
C LEU A 387 26.38 7.94 -14.48
N ILE A 388 25.52 7.88 -15.49
CA ILE A 388 25.81 7.34 -16.81
C ILE A 388 25.40 8.37 -17.85
N ASP A 389 26.31 8.69 -18.78
CA ASP A 389 26.00 9.46 -19.99
C ASP A 389 25.19 8.57 -20.95
N VAL A 390 23.99 9.03 -21.29
CA VAL A 390 23.10 8.38 -22.26
C VAL A 390 22.71 9.33 -23.40
N THR A 391 23.56 10.33 -23.67
CA THR A 391 23.38 11.20 -24.85
C THR A 391 23.31 10.37 -26.12
N ASP A 392 24.07 9.28 -26.18
CA ASP A 392 23.91 8.17 -27.12
C ASP A 392 23.64 6.88 -26.35
N PRO A 393 22.37 6.43 -26.21
CA PRO A 393 22.06 5.24 -25.44
C PRO A 393 22.63 3.93 -26.01
N SER A 394 23.11 3.93 -27.24
CA SER A 394 23.80 2.79 -27.86
C SER A 394 25.30 2.70 -27.49
N ASN A 395 25.80 3.71 -26.82
CA ASN A 395 27.17 3.80 -26.30
C ASN A 395 27.15 4.49 -24.93
N ALA A 396 26.45 3.87 -23.98
CA ALA A 396 26.29 4.41 -22.64
C ALA A 396 27.61 4.35 -21.83
N GLU A 397 28.03 5.44 -21.20
CA GLU A 397 29.30 5.52 -20.50
C GLU A 397 29.12 5.96 -19.03
N ILE A 398 29.78 5.26 -18.10
CA ILE A 398 29.81 5.68 -16.69
C ILE A 398 30.61 6.98 -16.57
N ILE A 399 29.97 8.04 -16.07
CA ILE A 399 30.58 9.33 -15.80
C ILE A 399 31.25 9.31 -14.43
N SER A 400 30.52 8.90 -13.41
CA SER A 400 30.95 8.92 -12.02
C SER A 400 30.10 8.00 -11.14
N GLU A 401 30.53 7.82 -9.88
CA GLU A 401 29.75 7.18 -8.83
C GLU A 401 29.67 8.07 -7.59
N TYR A 402 28.59 7.99 -6.86
CA TYR A 402 28.44 8.65 -5.57
C TYR A 402 28.07 7.62 -4.49
N THR A 403 28.89 7.51 -3.44
CA THR A 403 28.78 6.49 -2.40
C THR A 403 28.75 7.05 -0.98
N THR A 404 29.05 8.34 -0.80
CA THR A 404 29.09 8.98 0.52
C THR A 404 27.70 8.90 1.16
N ASN A 405 27.63 8.42 2.40
CA ASN A 405 26.40 8.18 3.16
C ASN A 405 25.42 7.15 2.55
N LEU A 406 25.78 6.50 1.42
CA LEU A 406 24.92 5.56 0.69
C LEU A 406 25.49 4.12 0.68
N THR A 407 26.54 3.85 1.44
CA THR A 407 27.22 2.53 1.42
C THR A 407 26.36 1.38 1.93
N GLY A 408 25.27 1.64 2.65
CA GLY A 408 24.31 0.64 3.08
C GLY A 408 23.52 0.00 1.93
N GLY A 409 23.29 0.76 0.87
CA GLY A 409 22.49 0.40 -0.30
C GLY A 409 21.53 1.52 -0.67
N VAL A 410 21.29 1.67 -1.97
CA VAL A 410 20.28 2.60 -2.51
C VAL A 410 19.21 1.79 -3.19
N HIS A 411 18.01 1.79 -2.60
CA HIS A 411 16.89 1.03 -3.11
C HIS A 411 16.21 1.77 -4.26
N ASN A 412 15.69 2.95 -3.99
CA ASN A 412 15.04 3.79 -4.98
C ASN A 412 15.72 5.15 -5.12
N ILE A 413 15.51 5.78 -6.27
CA ILE A 413 16.04 7.10 -6.62
C ILE A 413 14.96 7.90 -7.35
N PHE A 414 15.03 9.22 -7.27
CA PHE A 414 14.24 10.09 -8.13
C PHE A 414 15.12 11.24 -8.65
N ILE A 415 14.96 11.62 -9.91
CA ILE A 415 15.63 12.78 -10.49
C ILE A 415 14.60 13.91 -10.60
N TYR A 416 14.87 15.00 -9.89
CA TYR A 416 14.09 16.22 -10.02
C TYR A 416 15.01 17.40 -10.28
N GLU A 417 14.83 18.06 -11.42
CA GLU A 417 15.73 19.10 -11.92
C GLU A 417 17.20 18.60 -11.94
N ASN A 418 18.11 19.32 -11.30
CA ASN A 418 19.52 18.98 -11.21
C ASN A 418 19.88 18.21 -9.92
N HIS A 419 18.93 17.47 -9.34
CA HIS A 419 19.14 16.74 -8.09
C HIS A 419 18.68 15.29 -8.20
N VAL A 420 19.43 14.40 -7.56
CA VAL A 420 19.02 13.01 -7.30
C VAL A 420 18.63 12.89 -5.84
N TYR A 421 17.47 12.35 -5.59
CA TYR A 421 16.98 11.95 -4.27
C TYR A 421 17.25 10.46 -4.13
N ALA A 422 18.26 10.10 -3.34
CA ALA A 422 18.73 8.72 -3.21
C ALA A 422 18.38 8.16 -1.83
N LEU A 423 17.58 7.09 -1.81
CA LEU A 423 17.07 6.49 -0.58
C LEU A 423 18.09 5.50 -0.03
N ASN A 424 18.57 5.77 1.19
CA ASN A 424 19.41 4.81 1.90
C ASN A 424 18.52 3.76 2.58
N ALA A 425 18.44 2.57 1.98
CA ALA A 425 17.59 1.46 2.41
C ALA A 425 17.80 1.00 3.86
N PHE A 426 18.99 1.27 4.43
CA PHE A 426 19.38 0.80 5.75
C PHE A 426 19.79 1.94 6.71
N ALA A 427 19.39 3.19 6.42
CA ALA A 427 19.63 4.29 7.34
C ALA A 427 18.71 4.17 8.56
N ASN A 428 19.27 4.42 9.74
CA ASN A 428 18.50 4.56 10.98
C ASN A 428 19.00 5.82 11.72
N PRO A 429 18.17 6.88 11.82
CA PRO A 429 16.80 7.01 11.25
C PRO A 429 16.76 6.98 9.73
N ALA A 430 15.58 6.65 9.17
CA ALA A 430 15.37 6.52 7.73
C ALA A 430 15.60 7.85 7.01
N LYS A 431 16.35 7.81 5.89
CA LYS A 431 16.75 9.01 5.15
C LYS A 431 16.74 8.79 3.65
N TYR A 432 16.47 9.88 2.92
CA TYR A 432 17.01 10.04 1.59
C TYR A 432 17.96 11.24 1.55
N TYR A 433 18.97 11.13 0.71
CA TYR A 433 19.97 12.18 0.50
C TYR A 433 19.71 12.89 -0.81
N VAL A 434 19.88 14.22 -0.81
CA VAL A 434 19.74 15.07 -1.99
C VAL A 434 21.11 15.37 -2.56
N ILE A 435 21.36 14.93 -3.77
CA ILE A 435 22.65 15.00 -4.44
C ILE A 435 22.53 15.91 -5.65
N ASN A 436 23.22 17.04 -5.65
CA ASN A 436 23.32 17.93 -6.80
C ASN A 436 24.16 17.27 -7.89
N ILE A 437 23.63 17.23 -9.11
CA ILE A 437 24.21 16.61 -10.30
C ILE A 437 24.37 17.61 -11.46
N GLU A 438 24.36 18.90 -11.19
CA GLU A 438 24.63 19.94 -12.20
C GLU A 438 25.97 19.71 -12.90
N ASP A 439 26.98 19.28 -12.13
CA ASP A 439 28.22 18.70 -12.67
C ASP A 439 28.20 17.17 -12.41
N PRO A 440 27.77 16.34 -13.37
CA PRO A 440 27.64 14.91 -13.15
C PRO A 440 29.00 14.19 -12.96
N LYS A 441 30.13 14.84 -13.22
CA LYS A 441 31.48 14.32 -12.92
C LYS A 441 31.83 14.49 -11.45
N ASN A 442 31.24 15.46 -10.77
CA ASN A 442 31.49 15.79 -9.38
C ASN A 442 30.20 15.96 -8.59
N PRO A 443 29.37 14.90 -8.46
CA PRO A 443 28.11 14.96 -7.71
C PRO A 443 28.36 15.29 -6.25
N LYS A 444 27.47 16.10 -5.63
CA LYS A 444 27.64 16.60 -4.26
C LYS A 444 26.33 16.50 -3.48
N GLU A 445 26.39 15.94 -2.29
CA GLU A 445 25.31 16.04 -1.33
C GLU A 445 25.08 17.50 -0.94
N VAL A 446 23.83 17.93 -0.97
CA VAL A 446 23.42 19.30 -0.61
C VAL A 446 22.40 19.31 0.53
N GLY A 447 21.70 18.20 0.78
CA GLY A 447 20.71 18.09 1.84
C GLY A 447 20.26 16.65 2.05
N PHE A 448 19.36 16.47 2.99
CA PHE A 448 18.67 15.21 3.24
C PHE A 448 17.31 15.45 3.88
N PHE A 449 16.43 14.48 3.80
CA PHE A 449 15.21 14.38 4.59
C PHE A 449 15.29 13.15 5.48
N GLU A 450 14.81 13.27 6.70
CA GLU A 450 14.85 12.23 7.71
C GLU A 450 13.48 12.06 8.36
N VAL A 451 13.06 10.80 8.53
CA VAL A 451 11.89 10.44 9.35
C VAL A 451 12.40 9.96 10.70
N ASP A 452 12.41 10.85 11.68
CA ASP A 452 12.89 10.58 13.04
C ASP A 452 11.81 9.89 13.88
N GLU A 453 11.44 8.68 13.46
CA GLU A 453 10.52 7.81 14.19
C GLU A 453 11.13 6.41 14.33
N PRO A 454 10.97 5.76 15.49
CA PRO A 454 11.45 4.40 15.70
C PRO A 454 10.86 3.43 14.66
N GLY A 455 11.73 2.65 14.02
CA GLY A 455 11.33 1.67 13.01
C GLY A 455 10.88 2.29 11.67
N SER A 456 11.19 3.58 11.44
CA SER A 456 10.94 4.20 10.14
C SER A 456 11.80 3.60 9.05
N ALA A 457 11.25 3.51 7.84
CA ALA A 457 11.99 3.13 6.63
C ALA A 457 11.37 3.86 5.44
N ILE A 458 12.18 4.63 4.72
CA ILE A 458 11.75 5.28 3.48
C ILE A 458 11.97 4.29 2.34
N HIS A 459 10.91 3.98 1.61
CA HIS A 459 10.98 3.00 0.53
C HIS A 459 11.07 3.66 -0.85
N ASP A 460 10.24 4.68 -1.11
CA ASP A 460 10.20 5.36 -2.40
C ASP A 460 9.96 6.86 -2.25
N VAL A 461 10.24 7.61 -3.30
CA VAL A 461 9.94 9.04 -3.38
C VAL A 461 9.56 9.41 -4.82
N TRP A 462 8.40 10.03 -4.99
CA TRP A 462 7.99 10.71 -6.22
C TRP A 462 8.05 12.21 -6.03
N ILE A 463 8.52 12.97 -7.02
CA ILE A 463 8.59 14.42 -6.90
C ILE A 463 7.88 15.08 -8.07
N GLU A 464 6.95 15.96 -7.75
CA GLU A 464 6.22 16.77 -8.72
C GLU A 464 6.03 18.19 -8.16
N ASP A 465 6.24 19.21 -9.00
CA ASP A 465 6.10 20.62 -8.66
C ASP A 465 6.85 21.03 -7.37
N GLY A 466 8.02 20.43 -7.11
CA GLY A 466 8.85 20.72 -5.94
C GLY A 466 8.30 20.17 -4.63
N ILE A 467 7.35 19.25 -4.67
CA ILE A 467 6.89 18.48 -3.52
C ILE A 467 7.31 17.02 -3.70
N ALA A 468 8.02 16.50 -2.72
CA ALA A 468 8.36 15.09 -2.63
C ALA A 468 7.30 14.34 -1.84
N TYR A 469 6.77 13.27 -2.42
CA TYR A 469 5.82 12.31 -1.83
C TYR A 469 6.64 11.09 -1.40
N SER A 470 7.06 11.09 -0.15
CA SER A 470 7.94 10.08 0.42
C SER A 470 7.12 8.94 1.01
N SER A 471 7.32 7.73 0.50
CA SER A 471 6.64 6.50 0.93
C SER A 471 7.43 5.81 2.03
N ASN A 472 6.79 5.53 3.16
CA ASN A 472 7.49 5.15 4.40
C ASN A 472 6.84 3.96 5.11
N TRP A 473 6.46 2.93 4.40
CA TRP A 473 5.83 1.74 4.96
C TRP A 473 4.71 2.10 5.95
N LYS A 474 4.85 1.69 7.23
CA LYS A 474 3.86 1.94 8.29
C LYS A 474 3.65 3.43 8.64
N GLN A 475 4.64 4.27 8.37
CA GLN A 475 4.52 5.70 8.62
C GLN A 475 3.70 6.42 7.53
N GLY A 476 3.30 5.69 6.46
CA GLY A 476 2.51 6.24 5.37
C GLY A 476 3.31 7.19 4.46
N VAL A 477 2.68 8.23 3.97
CA VAL A 477 3.30 9.18 3.03
C VAL A 477 3.57 10.51 3.70
N TYR A 478 4.81 10.98 3.58
CA TYR A 478 5.22 12.34 3.96
C TYR A 478 5.26 13.22 2.72
N LEU A 479 4.62 14.39 2.81
CA LEU A 479 4.73 15.45 1.81
C LEU A 479 5.85 16.38 2.27
N VAL A 480 6.86 16.57 1.43
CA VAL A 480 8.05 17.35 1.77
C VAL A 480 8.29 18.42 0.71
N ASP A 481 8.37 19.68 1.13
CA ASP A 481 8.74 20.80 0.27
C ASP A 481 10.25 20.71 -0.04
N VAL A 482 10.56 20.50 -1.30
CA VAL A 482 11.95 20.42 -1.83
C VAL A 482 12.22 21.50 -2.87
N GLY A 483 11.35 22.52 -2.95
CA GLY A 483 11.48 23.63 -3.89
C GLY A 483 10.16 24.25 -4.33
N ASN A 484 9.02 23.74 -3.87
CA ASN A 484 7.69 24.31 -4.13
C ASN A 484 7.51 25.67 -3.44
N GLY A 485 8.08 25.82 -2.24
CA GLY A 485 8.01 27.04 -1.44
C GLY A 485 6.85 27.14 -0.47
N ILE A 486 5.94 26.14 -0.43
CA ILE A 486 4.76 26.12 0.46
C ILE A 486 5.14 26.08 1.95
N ALA A 487 6.24 25.40 2.28
CA ALA A 487 6.81 25.33 3.62
C ALA A 487 8.20 26.01 3.72
N GLY A 488 8.66 26.64 2.63
CA GLY A 488 9.99 27.28 2.55
C GLY A 488 11.12 26.29 2.38
N GLY A 489 10.82 25.09 1.87
CA GLY A 489 11.79 24.04 1.60
C GLY A 489 12.62 24.30 0.35
N SER A 490 13.71 23.54 0.22
CA SER A 490 14.63 23.56 -0.94
C SER A 490 15.38 22.24 -1.02
N PRO A 491 16.06 21.91 -2.13
CA PRO A 491 16.89 20.71 -2.20
C PRO A 491 17.96 20.64 -1.10
N SER A 492 18.49 21.78 -0.64
CA SER A 492 19.47 21.83 0.44
C SER A 492 18.85 21.85 1.85
N ASN A 493 17.54 22.04 1.95
CA ASN A 493 16.81 22.07 3.21
C ASN A 493 15.37 21.59 2.98
N PRO A 494 15.15 20.29 2.74
CA PRO A 494 13.80 19.73 2.63
C PRO A 494 12.99 19.99 3.90
N VAL A 495 11.72 20.39 3.75
CA VAL A 495 10.83 20.72 4.89
C VAL A 495 9.54 19.95 4.79
N GLU A 496 9.18 19.23 5.84
CA GLU A 496 7.90 18.52 5.92
C GLU A 496 6.71 19.50 5.84
N ILE A 497 5.76 19.19 4.97
CA ILE A 497 4.47 19.87 4.85
C ILE A 497 3.44 19.19 5.75
N GLY A 498 3.46 17.88 5.81
CA GLY A 498 2.58 17.01 6.57
C GLY A 498 2.70 15.55 6.16
N ASN A 499 1.96 14.69 6.84
CA ASN A 499 1.93 13.28 6.52
C ASN A 499 0.50 12.72 6.52
N TYR A 500 0.32 11.59 5.85
CA TYR A 500 -0.91 10.81 5.88
C TYR A 500 -0.60 9.36 6.18
N ARG A 501 -1.24 8.81 7.22
CA ARG A 501 -1.09 7.43 7.66
C ARG A 501 -2.38 6.67 7.48
N TYR A 502 -2.25 5.39 7.20
CA TYR A 502 -3.34 4.43 7.10
C TYR A 502 -2.90 3.05 7.61
N ASP A 503 -3.86 2.19 7.90
CA ASP A 503 -3.62 1.00 8.74
C ASP A 503 -2.95 -0.19 8.03
N SER A 504 -2.80 -0.20 6.70
CA SER A 504 -2.24 -1.36 5.97
C SER A 504 -0.79 -1.65 6.34
N GLY A 505 -0.01 -0.60 6.59
CA GLY A 505 1.40 -0.70 6.98
C GLY A 505 2.36 -1.11 5.86
N GLY A 506 1.89 -1.15 4.62
CA GLY A 506 2.67 -1.58 3.46
C GLY A 506 2.94 -0.49 2.43
N ASN A 507 2.92 0.81 2.80
CA ASN A 507 3.10 1.90 1.85
C ASN A 507 4.44 1.80 1.10
N HIS A 508 4.34 1.46 -0.17
CA HIS A 508 5.46 1.22 -1.08
C HIS A 508 5.75 2.43 -1.95
N ALA A 509 4.73 2.97 -2.62
CA ALA A 509 4.84 4.06 -3.58
C ALA A 509 3.72 5.09 -3.38
N ALA A 510 3.94 6.32 -3.86
CA ALA A 510 2.97 7.40 -3.86
C ALA A 510 3.03 8.15 -5.19
N PHE A 511 1.86 8.40 -5.79
CA PHE A 511 1.76 9.11 -7.07
C PHE A 511 0.71 10.22 -6.98
N PRO A 512 1.09 11.51 -7.07
CA PRO A 512 0.16 12.62 -7.10
C PRO A 512 -0.47 12.77 -8.49
N PHE A 513 -1.75 13.12 -8.56
CA PHE A 513 -2.35 13.53 -9.81
C PHE A 513 -3.52 14.50 -9.60
N LYS A 514 -3.71 15.40 -10.55
CA LYS A 514 -4.88 16.26 -10.61
C LYS A 514 -5.86 15.70 -11.61
N SER A 515 -7.03 15.25 -11.15
CA SER A 515 -8.08 14.72 -12.02
C SER A 515 -8.51 15.77 -13.05
N LYS A 516 -8.47 15.42 -14.33
CA LYS A 516 -8.96 16.24 -15.44
C LYS A 516 -10.48 16.44 -15.40
N SER A 517 -11.18 15.40 -15.01
CA SER A 517 -12.65 15.39 -15.02
C SER A 517 -13.27 16.17 -13.85
N THR A 518 -12.59 16.22 -12.69
CA THR A 518 -13.13 16.85 -11.48
C THR A 518 -12.34 18.06 -11.00
N GLY A 519 -11.08 18.20 -11.42
CA GLY A 519 -10.14 19.19 -10.92
C GLY A 519 -9.63 18.92 -9.48
N LYS A 520 -10.06 17.83 -8.84
CA LYS A 520 -9.58 17.42 -7.52
C LYS A 520 -8.15 16.96 -7.58
N PHE A 521 -7.44 17.16 -6.48
CA PHE A 521 -6.07 16.68 -6.32
C PHE A 521 -6.05 15.43 -5.45
N TYR A 522 -5.51 14.35 -6.00
CA TYR A 522 -5.38 13.06 -5.33
C TYR A 522 -3.93 12.65 -5.21
N VAL A 523 -3.63 11.87 -4.18
CA VAL A 523 -2.41 11.05 -4.09
C VAL A 523 -2.84 9.59 -4.04
N ILE A 524 -2.37 8.79 -4.98
CA ILE A 524 -2.51 7.34 -4.93
C ILE A 524 -1.39 6.82 -4.05
N MET A 525 -1.72 6.01 -3.05
CA MET A 525 -0.77 5.36 -2.15
C MET A 525 -0.91 3.85 -2.34
N GLY A 526 0.17 3.20 -2.76
CA GLY A 526 0.18 1.76 -3.05
C GLY A 526 0.86 0.97 -1.95
N ASP A 527 0.30 -0.18 -1.64
CA ASP A 527 0.88 -1.14 -0.71
C ASP A 527 1.66 -2.23 -1.44
N GLU A 528 2.78 -2.65 -0.87
CA GLU A 528 3.51 -3.84 -1.25
C GLU A 528 3.59 -4.80 -0.06
N ILE A 529 3.03 -5.99 -0.22
CA ILE A 529 3.01 -6.99 0.85
C ILE A 529 3.32 -8.37 0.25
N PHE A 530 4.26 -9.05 0.86
CA PHE A 530 4.57 -10.47 0.58
C PHE A 530 4.31 -11.29 1.84
N PRO A 531 3.15 -11.94 1.98
CA PRO A 531 2.78 -12.68 3.18
C PRO A 531 3.77 -13.76 3.60
N GLU A 532 4.37 -14.45 2.62
CA GLU A 532 5.35 -15.53 2.84
C GLU A 532 6.81 -15.09 2.54
N GLY A 533 7.05 -13.78 2.33
CA GLY A 533 8.33 -13.25 1.89
C GLY A 533 8.57 -13.38 0.38
N VAL A 534 9.77 -12.98 -0.08
CA VAL A 534 10.15 -12.99 -1.50
C VAL A 534 11.13 -14.11 -1.80
N ASP A 535 10.77 -15.03 -2.72
CA ASP A 535 11.69 -15.96 -3.37
C ASP A 535 11.74 -15.66 -4.87
N GLY A 536 12.86 -15.10 -5.33
CA GLY A 536 13.01 -14.73 -6.74
C GLY A 536 13.07 -15.92 -7.72
N ASN A 537 13.04 -17.17 -7.26
CA ASN A 537 13.17 -18.35 -8.11
C ASN A 537 11.85 -19.12 -8.29
N THR A 538 10.80 -18.71 -7.59
CA THR A 538 9.49 -19.37 -7.63
C THR A 538 8.38 -18.32 -7.74
N PHE A 539 7.15 -18.80 -7.89
CA PHE A 539 5.97 -17.96 -7.74
C PHE A 539 5.90 -17.41 -6.31
N ASN A 540 5.61 -16.11 -6.18
CA ASN A 540 5.42 -15.44 -4.90
C ASN A 540 3.94 -15.13 -4.68
N GLU A 541 3.45 -15.37 -3.47
CA GLU A 541 2.19 -14.81 -3.02
C GLU A 541 2.36 -13.30 -2.79
N THR A 542 1.48 -12.50 -3.36
CA THR A 542 1.52 -11.04 -3.23
C THR A 542 0.19 -10.52 -2.75
N ALA A 543 0.22 -9.45 -1.96
CA ALA A 543 -0.93 -8.73 -1.46
C ALA A 543 -0.66 -7.22 -1.47
N GLY A 544 -1.65 -6.43 -1.08
CA GLY A 544 -1.59 -4.98 -1.12
C GLY A 544 -2.44 -4.39 -2.24
N TYR A 545 -2.89 -3.17 -2.03
CA TYR A 545 -3.81 -2.48 -2.94
C TYR A 545 -3.53 -0.98 -2.98
N LEU A 546 -4.25 -0.25 -3.83
CA LEU A 546 -4.11 1.18 -3.98
C LEU A 546 -5.19 1.91 -3.19
N HIS A 547 -4.76 2.89 -2.41
CA HIS A 547 -5.57 3.87 -1.71
C HIS A 547 -5.60 5.17 -2.49
N PHE A 548 -6.78 5.77 -2.64
CA PHE A 548 -6.97 7.08 -3.28
C PHE A 548 -7.31 8.10 -2.21
N ILE A 549 -6.37 9.00 -1.94
CA ILE A 549 -6.51 10.02 -0.92
C ILE A 549 -6.81 11.34 -1.60
N ASP A 550 -7.93 11.98 -1.27
CA ASP A 550 -8.28 13.32 -1.71
C ASP A 550 -7.49 14.35 -0.88
N PHE A 551 -6.51 14.97 -1.51
CA PHE A 551 -5.67 16.04 -0.96
C PHE A 551 -6.07 17.42 -1.46
N THR A 552 -7.28 17.60 -2.02
CA THR A 552 -7.78 18.92 -2.43
C THR A 552 -7.73 19.91 -1.28
N ASP A 553 -7.94 19.46 -0.05
CA ASP A 553 -7.57 20.17 1.18
C ASP A 553 -6.35 19.49 1.81
N LEU A 554 -5.16 20.09 1.65
CA LEU A 554 -3.90 19.57 2.19
C LEU A 554 -3.88 19.41 3.71
N LYS A 555 -4.75 20.09 4.44
CA LYS A 555 -4.81 20.01 5.91
C LYS A 555 -5.74 18.90 6.40
N ASN A 556 -6.64 18.46 5.57
CA ASN A 556 -7.65 17.44 5.90
C ASN A 556 -7.76 16.40 4.77
N PRO A 557 -6.68 15.65 4.49
CA PRO A 557 -6.71 14.60 3.49
C PRO A 557 -7.67 13.48 3.92
N VAL A 558 -8.37 12.89 2.95
CA VAL A 558 -9.37 11.84 3.21
C VAL A 558 -9.23 10.73 2.19
N GLU A 559 -9.14 9.49 2.65
CA GLU A 559 -9.27 8.33 1.76
C GLU A 559 -10.71 8.26 1.24
N VAL A 560 -10.86 8.24 -0.08
CA VAL A 560 -12.16 8.25 -0.75
C VAL A 560 -12.45 6.95 -1.49
N ALA A 561 -11.42 6.29 -2.00
CA ALA A 561 -11.58 5.06 -2.79
C ALA A 561 -10.36 4.16 -2.66
N ARG A 562 -10.56 2.91 -3.09
CA ARG A 562 -9.48 1.92 -3.21
C ARG A 562 -9.62 1.12 -4.50
N TYR A 563 -8.50 0.54 -4.94
CA TYR A 563 -8.48 -0.46 -6.01
C TYR A 563 -7.71 -1.69 -5.53
N GLU A 564 -8.42 -2.79 -5.36
CA GLU A 564 -7.91 -4.05 -4.83
C GLU A 564 -8.30 -5.21 -5.75
N VAL A 565 -7.31 -5.93 -6.27
CA VAL A 565 -7.52 -7.18 -7.01
C VAL A 565 -7.30 -8.34 -6.05
N PRO A 566 -8.34 -9.12 -5.68
CA PRO A 566 -8.23 -10.17 -4.69
C PRO A 566 -7.14 -11.20 -5.01
N GLY A 567 -6.26 -11.49 -4.04
CA GLY A 567 -5.18 -12.46 -4.17
C GLY A 567 -3.97 -11.97 -4.97
N HIS A 568 -3.85 -10.68 -5.21
CA HIS A 568 -2.73 -10.07 -5.92
C HIS A 568 -2.25 -8.80 -5.22
N GLY A 569 -0.99 -8.41 -5.45
CA GLY A 569 -0.37 -7.23 -4.86
C GLY A 569 -0.07 -6.15 -5.89
N SER A 570 -0.18 -4.88 -5.50
CA SER A 570 0.23 -3.73 -6.31
C SER A 570 1.74 -3.48 -6.21
N HIS A 571 2.29 -2.83 -7.25
CA HIS A 571 3.64 -2.29 -7.27
C HIS A 571 3.64 -0.91 -7.94
N ASN A 572 4.50 -0.63 -8.93
CA ASN A 572 4.61 0.70 -9.52
C ASN A 572 3.47 1.00 -10.51
N TYR A 573 3.07 2.27 -10.58
CA TYR A 573 1.94 2.72 -11.39
C TYR A 573 2.18 4.12 -11.98
N TRP A 574 1.35 4.47 -12.97
CA TRP A 574 1.36 5.73 -13.69
C TRP A 574 -0.07 6.22 -13.93
N VAL A 575 -0.27 7.53 -13.95
CA VAL A 575 -1.55 8.14 -14.30
C VAL A 575 -1.39 9.05 -15.51
N GLU A 576 -2.26 8.88 -16.48
CA GLU A 576 -2.40 9.79 -17.62
C GLU A 576 -3.87 9.97 -17.98
N ASP A 577 -4.34 11.21 -18.04
CA ASP A 577 -5.69 11.56 -18.47
C ASP A 577 -6.83 10.83 -17.72
N ASP A 578 -6.77 10.80 -16.38
CA ASP A 578 -7.70 10.04 -15.53
C ASP A 578 -7.75 8.54 -15.84
N VAL A 579 -6.69 7.99 -16.41
CA VAL A 579 -6.47 6.55 -16.58
C VAL A 579 -5.24 6.13 -15.77
N LEU A 580 -5.41 5.12 -14.96
CA LEU A 580 -4.37 4.54 -14.13
C LEU A 580 -3.83 3.25 -14.79
N TYR A 581 -2.52 3.16 -14.91
CA TYR A 581 -1.77 2.02 -15.42
C TYR A 581 -0.95 1.43 -14.28
N ILE A 582 -1.15 0.16 -13.95
CA ILE A 582 -0.58 -0.47 -12.75
C ILE A 582 0.20 -1.73 -13.11
N GLY A 583 1.38 -1.90 -12.51
CA GLY A 583 2.01 -3.19 -12.32
C GLY A 583 1.41 -3.88 -11.09
N MET A 584 0.68 -4.97 -11.33
CA MET A 584 0.05 -5.75 -10.24
C MET A 584 0.74 -7.10 -10.13
N TYR A 585 2.00 -7.12 -9.80
CA TYR A 585 2.81 -8.34 -9.65
C TYR A 585 2.29 -9.55 -10.45
N THR A 586 1.66 -10.51 -9.76
CA THR A 586 1.12 -11.76 -10.33
C THR A 586 -0.15 -11.57 -11.18
N ALA A 587 -0.78 -10.41 -11.12
CA ALA A 587 -1.95 -10.07 -11.94
C ALA A 587 -1.62 -9.34 -13.26
N GLY A 588 -0.35 -8.99 -13.49
CA GLY A 588 0.10 -8.32 -14.71
C GLY A 588 -0.29 -6.84 -14.79
N VAL A 589 -0.37 -6.30 -16.01
CA VAL A 589 -0.79 -4.93 -16.26
C VAL A 589 -2.29 -4.79 -16.03
N ARG A 590 -2.70 -3.79 -15.27
CA ARG A 590 -4.09 -3.38 -15.09
C ARG A 590 -4.26 -1.94 -15.54
N VAL A 591 -5.38 -1.66 -16.21
CA VAL A 591 -5.74 -0.32 -16.65
C VAL A 591 -7.10 0.02 -16.08
N VAL A 592 -7.16 1.14 -15.33
CA VAL A 592 -8.34 1.50 -14.54
C VAL A 592 -8.81 2.91 -14.92
N ASP A 593 -10.12 3.08 -15.17
CA ASP A 593 -10.78 4.38 -15.33
C ASP A 593 -10.94 5.03 -13.96
N ILE A 594 -10.21 6.10 -13.72
CA ILE A 594 -10.28 6.91 -12.50
C ILE A 594 -10.92 8.29 -12.76
N SER A 595 -11.68 8.41 -13.84
CA SER A 595 -12.43 9.62 -14.16
C SER A 595 -13.65 9.82 -13.27
N GLY A 596 -14.12 11.05 -13.16
CA GLY A 596 -15.24 11.42 -12.29
C GLY A 596 -14.87 11.46 -10.81
N GLU A 597 -15.85 11.60 -9.95
CA GLU A 597 -15.62 11.54 -8.51
C GLU A 597 -15.32 10.09 -8.08
N LEU A 598 -14.28 9.92 -7.28
CA LEU A 598 -13.87 8.61 -6.78
C LEU A 598 -14.49 8.36 -5.40
N MET A 599 -15.04 7.15 -5.21
CA MET A 599 -15.60 6.71 -3.92
C MET A 599 -15.73 5.19 -3.89
N GLY A 600 -15.31 4.55 -2.80
CA GLY A 600 -15.51 3.12 -2.57
C GLY A 600 -14.53 2.21 -3.32
N ASP A 601 -14.99 1.04 -3.75
CA ASP A 601 -14.15 -0.02 -4.31
C ASP A 601 -14.19 -0.03 -5.85
N LEU A 602 -13.17 0.57 -6.46
CA LEU A 602 -13.09 0.76 -7.91
C LEU A 602 -13.05 -0.57 -8.70
N TYR A 603 -12.49 -1.63 -8.12
CA TYR A 603 -12.46 -2.95 -8.76
C TYR A 603 -13.88 -3.55 -8.83
N LYS A 604 -14.61 -3.55 -7.70
CA LYS A 604 -16.00 -4.03 -7.67
C LYS A 604 -16.94 -3.22 -8.55
N GLN A 605 -16.67 -1.93 -8.71
CA GLN A 605 -17.42 -1.03 -9.59
C GLN A 605 -17.22 -1.32 -11.08
N GLY A 606 -16.28 -2.21 -11.45
CA GLY A 606 -15.97 -2.51 -12.85
C GLY A 606 -15.22 -1.37 -13.55
N ARG A 607 -14.44 -0.59 -12.81
CA ARG A 607 -13.60 0.49 -13.36
C ARG A 607 -12.30 -0.02 -14.00
N GLU A 608 -11.96 -1.31 -13.84
CA GLU A 608 -10.92 -1.95 -14.63
C GLU A 608 -11.36 -2.05 -16.08
N ILE A 609 -10.70 -1.34 -16.99
CA ILE A 609 -11.08 -1.25 -18.43
C ILE A 609 -10.27 -2.18 -19.30
N ALA A 610 -9.07 -2.61 -18.87
CA ALA A 610 -8.25 -3.59 -19.56
C ALA A 610 -7.26 -4.26 -18.61
N LYS A 611 -6.80 -5.47 -18.98
CA LYS A 611 -5.76 -6.22 -18.27
C LYS A 611 -4.93 -7.05 -19.23
N TYR A 612 -3.65 -7.30 -18.85
CA TYR A 612 -2.73 -8.11 -19.65
C TYR A 612 -1.76 -8.89 -18.74
N GLY A 613 -1.69 -10.21 -18.93
CA GLY A 613 -0.70 -11.07 -18.27
C GLY A 613 0.59 -11.16 -19.08
N THR A 614 1.73 -11.04 -18.42
CA THR A 614 3.05 -10.93 -19.07
C THR A 614 3.83 -12.24 -19.13
N GLY A 615 3.32 -13.33 -18.53
CA GLY A 615 3.98 -14.62 -18.47
C GLY A 615 4.40 -15.16 -19.86
N HIS A 616 5.60 -15.73 -19.94
CA HIS A 616 6.19 -16.29 -21.15
C HIS A 616 6.73 -17.71 -20.90
N PRO A 617 6.59 -18.66 -21.87
CA PRO A 617 7.08 -20.03 -21.67
C PRO A 617 8.59 -20.11 -21.42
N ASP A 618 9.37 -19.21 -22.01
CA ASP A 618 10.82 -19.15 -21.87
C ASP A 618 11.27 -18.19 -20.77
N GLY A 619 10.32 -17.56 -20.02
CA GLY A 619 10.63 -16.63 -18.95
C GLY A 619 11.47 -17.26 -17.84
N TYR A 620 12.19 -16.46 -17.05
CA TYR A 620 13.03 -16.92 -15.93
C TYR A 620 12.29 -17.90 -15.01
N VAL A 621 11.03 -17.60 -14.68
CA VAL A 621 10.05 -18.56 -14.17
C VAL A 621 9.01 -18.78 -15.26
N PRO A 622 8.99 -19.96 -15.92
CA PRO A 622 8.13 -20.20 -17.07
C PRO A 622 6.63 -19.98 -16.80
N ASN A 623 5.97 -19.29 -17.72
CA ASN A 623 4.53 -18.97 -17.68
C ASN A 623 4.07 -18.19 -16.45
N SER A 624 4.99 -17.62 -15.68
CA SER A 624 4.68 -16.79 -14.51
C SER A 624 4.78 -15.31 -14.86
N THR A 625 3.85 -14.54 -14.32
CA THR A 625 3.85 -13.08 -14.35
C THR A 625 4.36 -12.56 -13.01
N MET A 626 5.27 -11.60 -13.04
CA MET A 626 5.72 -10.86 -11.87
C MET A 626 6.04 -9.43 -12.28
N LEU A 627 4.98 -8.66 -12.52
CA LEU A 627 5.09 -7.33 -13.11
C LEU A 627 5.57 -6.31 -12.09
N TRP A 628 6.63 -5.58 -12.43
CA TRP A 628 7.24 -4.56 -11.59
C TRP A 628 6.54 -3.20 -11.72
N GLY A 629 6.34 -2.73 -12.94
CA GLY A 629 5.70 -1.45 -13.18
C GLY A 629 5.13 -1.32 -14.58
N ALA A 630 4.24 -0.33 -14.76
CA ALA A 630 3.68 0.04 -16.04
C ALA A 630 3.73 1.57 -16.19
N GLN A 631 4.43 2.06 -17.20
CA GLN A 631 4.57 3.48 -17.53
C GLN A 631 3.82 3.77 -18.83
N TYR A 632 2.94 4.78 -18.82
CA TYR A 632 2.38 5.32 -20.05
C TYR A 632 3.39 6.28 -20.69
N PHE A 633 3.74 6.02 -21.95
CA PHE A 633 4.69 6.84 -22.69
C PHE A 633 4.29 6.94 -24.15
N LYS A 634 4.06 8.17 -24.63
CA LYS A 634 3.71 8.50 -26.04
C LYS A 634 2.60 7.60 -26.64
N GLY A 635 1.54 7.36 -25.88
CA GLY A 635 0.38 6.61 -26.35
C GLY A 635 0.51 5.08 -26.31
N ASN A 636 1.57 4.56 -25.72
CA ASN A 636 1.78 3.15 -25.47
C ASN A 636 1.92 2.91 -23.96
N ILE A 637 1.72 1.67 -23.54
CA ILE A 637 1.99 1.22 -22.15
C ILE A 637 3.26 0.39 -22.21
N PHE A 638 4.33 0.88 -21.63
CA PHE A 638 5.54 0.11 -21.44
C PHE A 638 5.55 -0.48 -20.03
N TYR A 639 6.10 -1.68 -19.89
CA TYR A 639 6.18 -2.36 -18.62
C TYR A 639 7.54 -3.03 -18.40
N SER A 640 7.88 -3.28 -17.14
CA SER A 640 8.94 -4.22 -16.76
C SER A 640 8.34 -5.40 -15.99
N ASP A 641 8.79 -6.60 -16.33
CA ASP A 641 8.39 -7.84 -15.68
C ASP A 641 9.62 -8.60 -15.20
N PHE A 642 9.60 -9.00 -13.97
CA PHE A 642 10.71 -9.63 -13.26
C PHE A 642 11.26 -10.88 -13.97
N TYR A 643 10.40 -11.60 -14.70
CA TYR A 643 10.74 -12.88 -15.33
C TYR A 643 10.91 -12.81 -16.86
N THR A 644 10.47 -11.72 -17.50
CA THR A 644 10.43 -11.68 -18.97
C THR A 644 11.18 -10.52 -19.60
N GLY A 645 11.51 -9.47 -18.83
CA GLY A 645 12.17 -8.28 -19.33
C GLY A 645 11.22 -7.09 -19.44
N ILE A 646 11.34 -6.29 -20.51
CA ILE A 646 10.46 -5.16 -20.77
C ILE A 646 9.51 -5.45 -21.93
N GLY A 647 8.36 -4.79 -21.98
CA GLY A 647 7.45 -4.95 -23.10
C GLY A 647 6.61 -3.72 -23.39
N ALA A 648 5.94 -3.73 -24.53
CA ALA A 648 5.06 -2.67 -24.97
C ALA A 648 3.67 -3.19 -25.32
N LEU A 649 2.66 -2.45 -24.90
CA LEU A 649 1.24 -2.73 -25.11
C LEU A 649 0.56 -1.49 -25.70
N LYS A 650 -0.56 -1.73 -26.43
CA LYS A 650 -1.44 -0.68 -26.92
C LYS A 650 -2.84 -0.88 -26.38
N LEU A 651 -3.42 0.20 -25.88
CA LEU A 651 -4.82 0.25 -25.48
C LEU A 651 -5.65 0.72 -26.67
N LEU A 652 -6.65 -0.07 -27.07
CA LEU A 652 -7.52 0.20 -28.21
C LEU A 652 -8.98 0.22 -27.77
N ASP A 653 -9.81 0.98 -28.50
CA ASP A 653 -11.25 0.88 -28.33
C ASP A 653 -11.74 -0.48 -28.81
N LYS A 654 -12.54 -1.17 -28.00
CA LYS A 654 -13.23 -2.38 -28.47
C LYS A 654 -14.06 -2.03 -29.67
N LYS A 655 -13.85 -2.71 -30.79
CA LYS A 655 -14.76 -2.60 -31.94
C LYS A 655 -16.13 -3.03 -31.46
N LYS A 656 -17.14 -2.15 -31.60
CA LYS A 656 -18.53 -2.55 -31.38
C LYS A 656 -18.84 -3.62 -32.39
N ASP A 657 -18.96 -4.85 -31.95
CA ASP A 657 -19.51 -5.94 -32.75
C ASP A 657 -20.98 -5.59 -33.02
N ASN A 658 -21.27 -5.15 -34.27
CA ASN A 658 -22.65 -4.92 -34.72
C ASN A 658 -23.40 -6.24 -34.92
N SER A 659 -22.82 -7.37 -34.56
CA SER A 659 -23.51 -8.66 -34.55
C SER A 659 -24.23 -8.83 -33.21
N ASN A 660 -25.49 -8.45 -33.18
CA ASN A 660 -26.46 -8.90 -32.18
C ASN A 660 -26.62 -10.42 -32.32
N THR A 661 -25.66 -11.18 -31.85
CA THR A 661 -25.81 -12.60 -31.58
C THR A 661 -25.35 -12.83 -30.13
N ASN A 662 -26.30 -12.95 -29.23
CA ASN A 662 -26.14 -13.76 -28.04
C ASN A 662 -25.83 -15.21 -28.50
N GLN A 663 -24.63 -15.43 -29.00
CA GLN A 663 -24.10 -16.74 -29.21
C GLN A 663 -23.34 -17.09 -27.89
N PHE A 664 -24.05 -17.67 -26.96
CA PHE A 664 -23.46 -18.73 -26.17
C PHE A 664 -22.75 -19.64 -27.17
N ALA A 665 -21.46 -19.91 -26.95
CA ALA A 665 -20.75 -20.89 -27.76
C ALA A 665 -21.68 -22.09 -27.91
N SER A 666 -21.99 -22.49 -29.14
CA SER A 666 -22.88 -23.62 -29.36
C SER A 666 -22.27 -24.81 -28.63
N ASP A 667 -23.08 -25.71 -28.14
CA ASP A 667 -22.61 -26.97 -27.51
C ASP A 667 -21.53 -27.65 -28.36
N GLN A 668 -21.59 -27.49 -29.66
CA GLN A 668 -20.61 -28.01 -30.60
C GLN A 668 -19.24 -27.30 -30.51
N THR A 669 -19.20 -25.98 -30.33
CA THR A 669 -17.95 -25.23 -30.17
C THR A 669 -17.27 -25.55 -28.81
N LEU A 670 -18.04 -25.77 -27.76
CA LEU A 670 -17.55 -26.23 -26.46
C LEU A 670 -17.03 -27.67 -26.53
N LYS A 671 -17.72 -28.56 -27.23
CA LYS A 671 -17.30 -29.95 -27.46
C LYS A 671 -15.98 -30.00 -28.28
N GLU A 672 -15.86 -29.19 -29.30
CA GLU A 672 -14.63 -29.10 -30.13
C GLU A 672 -13.45 -28.52 -29.33
N ALA A 673 -13.67 -27.50 -28.50
CA ALA A 673 -12.64 -26.88 -27.66
C ALA A 673 -12.15 -27.78 -26.51
N LEU A 674 -13.05 -28.63 -25.98
CA LEU A 674 -12.75 -29.52 -24.86
C LEU A 674 -12.36 -30.94 -25.31
N GLY A 675 -12.47 -31.26 -26.60
CA GLY A 675 -12.19 -32.60 -27.14
C GLY A 675 -13.11 -33.71 -26.58
N ALA A 676 -14.27 -33.33 -26.06
CA ALA A 676 -15.20 -34.24 -25.44
C ALA A 676 -16.35 -34.56 -26.38
N GLU A 677 -16.68 -35.85 -26.58
CA GLU A 677 -17.81 -36.29 -27.39
C GLU A 677 -19.15 -36.01 -26.74
N ASP A 678 -19.20 -35.89 -25.38
CA ASP A 678 -20.38 -35.51 -24.62
C ASP A 678 -20.01 -34.66 -23.38
N LEU A 679 -20.78 -33.59 -23.08
CA LEU A 679 -20.63 -32.78 -21.87
C LEU A 679 -20.89 -33.57 -20.56
N LEU A 680 -21.73 -34.64 -20.65
CA LEU A 680 -21.97 -35.52 -19.52
C LEU A 680 -20.72 -36.30 -19.08
N ASP A 681 -19.86 -36.70 -20.04
CA ASP A 681 -18.61 -37.41 -19.73
C ASP A 681 -17.59 -36.49 -19.02
N PHE A 682 -17.56 -35.18 -19.35
CA PHE A 682 -16.72 -34.21 -18.70
C PHE A 682 -17.09 -34.02 -17.20
N PHE A 683 -18.39 -33.94 -16.91
CA PHE A 683 -18.84 -33.80 -15.52
C PHE A 683 -18.69 -35.13 -14.72
N GLN A 684 -18.72 -36.29 -15.37
CA GLN A 684 -18.42 -37.56 -14.72
C GLN A 684 -16.94 -37.74 -14.37
N ILE A 685 -16.02 -37.20 -15.23
CA ILE A 685 -14.58 -37.22 -14.96
C ILE A 685 -14.24 -36.29 -13.76
N LEU A 686 -14.91 -35.12 -13.65
CA LEU A 686 -14.71 -34.21 -12.52
C LEU A 686 -15.33 -34.70 -11.22
N ALA A 687 -16.33 -35.56 -11.29
CA ALA A 687 -17.02 -36.12 -10.12
C ALA A 687 -16.42 -37.45 -9.62
N SER A 688 -15.39 -37.98 -10.29
CA SER A 688 -14.72 -39.20 -9.85
C SER A 688 -13.77 -38.91 -8.69
N PRO A 689 -13.82 -39.62 -7.57
CA PRO A 689 -12.86 -39.45 -6.49
C PRO A 689 -11.43 -39.77 -6.99
N PRO A 690 -10.39 -39.10 -6.45
CA PRO A 690 -9.01 -39.41 -6.83
C PRO A 690 -8.72 -40.88 -6.57
N ILE A 691 -8.13 -41.55 -7.55
CA ILE A 691 -7.64 -42.91 -7.43
C ILE A 691 -6.50 -42.87 -6.41
N GLU A 692 -6.61 -43.68 -5.31
CA GLU A 692 -5.61 -43.85 -4.25
C GLU A 692 -4.23 -44.22 -4.77
#